data_ac7176e8ddf34c870834e1a2faa381c8
#
_entry.id   ac7176e8ddf34c870834e1a2faa381c8
#
_cell.length_a   1.000
_cell.length_b   1.000
_cell.length_c   1.000
_cell.angle_alpha   90.00
_cell.angle_beta   90.00
_cell.angle_gamma   90.00
#
_symmetry.space_group_name_H-M   'P 1'
#
loop_
_entity.id
_entity.type
_entity.pdbx_description
1 polymer ?
#
loop_
_entity_poly.entity_id
_entity_poly.type
_entity_poly.pdbx_seq_one_letter_code
_entity_poly.pdbx_strand_id
1 'polypeptide(L)'
;MHGSCEKVGVAVHEDFKNGKLQPLFGLGIDAGGTFTDAVVVNINGAQILAWAKAPTTPENPLYGLRKALREIPTQALQKAGFVSLATTFATNAIVEEKGGRAGLVLIGYDRDHPGLSKMSPVLFLGGGHDFWGEEVAALKLAPLEERLPSLVREVDAIAVSGYFSIRNPDHELRVARFIADRCDLPVVLGHQLSTRLDAPRRAATAWWNARLMPLIHLLIEDTRKILKEFGIDVPLLVVRGDGTLMSAKEAQERPVETILSGPAASILGARYLTGRRDGLVVDMGGTTSDMAILKNGRVQIDPAGARVGQWKTQVAAAHMRTTGLGGDSIVGTQDGTLNGLCVGPQRVAPLCRTALRFPEIPAVLKRLERLKTRIPLSLYNPCTFYLAKDGTSFGSEAVRAVFGHGPVNEYELLSNRACGTDRWEIRKLEQRGLITRTSLTPTDFCVAMKRCDLGSKEAAQAGVCLMAKAMGVAHAVLCRTLEKVVAGRLCTEAVKLCFGRDASALLALMDHWLPDENPDCKAENPMQISVRLNVPVLGAGAPAKVWLPPSFAHLHGDTILPEHFAVGTAVGAAVGAVGFSLSAEIRPTIAGGHILFAPDGKREFQNFADALRSGRSLLESMAAARMRANGVQQPQIAFCMQKRSVPVPGDELHLCTLLTVQATGRTAVDETQQ
;
A
#
# COMPACT_ATOMS: atom_id res chain seq x y z
N MET A 1 4.68 -4.41 -29.97
CA MET A 1 6.10 -4.02 -29.75
C MET A 1 6.74 -5.14 -28.92
N HIS A 2 7.37 -6.09 -29.58
CA HIS A 2 8.11 -7.16 -28.91
C HIS A 2 9.60 -6.82 -28.97
N GLY A 3 10.17 -6.34 -27.87
CA GLY A 3 11.61 -6.22 -27.72
C GLY A 3 12.16 -7.52 -27.15
N SER A 4 13.08 -8.17 -27.87
CA SER A 4 13.81 -9.32 -27.36
C SER A 4 14.67 -8.90 -26.16
N CYS A 5 14.42 -9.50 -25.01
CA CYS A 5 15.21 -9.30 -23.79
C CYS A 5 16.27 -10.40 -23.73
N GLU A 6 17.53 -10.10 -24.04
CA GLU A 6 18.63 -10.99 -23.66
C GLU A 6 18.79 -10.95 -22.14
N LYS A 7 18.24 -11.94 -21.47
CA LYS A 7 18.40 -12.16 -20.04
C LYS A 7 19.73 -12.88 -19.82
N VAL A 8 20.76 -12.13 -19.42
CA VAL A 8 21.87 -12.75 -18.69
C VAL A 8 21.30 -13.17 -17.33
N GLY A 9 21.17 -14.47 -17.14
CA GLY A 9 20.54 -15.05 -15.96
C GLY A 9 21.31 -14.68 -14.70
N VAL A 10 20.65 -13.97 -13.80
CA VAL A 10 21.11 -13.85 -12.41
C VAL A 10 20.61 -15.07 -11.67
N ALA A 11 21.53 -15.98 -11.34
CA ALA A 11 21.30 -17.04 -10.36
C ALA A 11 21.01 -16.37 -9.02
N VAL A 12 19.77 -16.38 -8.61
CA VAL A 12 19.36 -15.97 -7.26
C VAL A 12 19.15 -17.24 -6.45
N HIS A 13 20.07 -17.51 -5.52
CA HIS A 13 19.97 -18.48 -4.45
C HIS A 13 19.91 -19.98 -4.83
N GLU A 14 21.06 -20.56 -5.17
CA GLU A 14 21.36 -21.97 -4.86
C GLU A 14 22.24 -22.15 -3.60
N ASP A 15 22.76 -21.07 -3.00
CA ASP A 15 23.74 -21.16 -1.90
C ASP A 15 23.17 -21.47 -0.51
N PHE A 16 21.90 -21.88 -0.41
CA PHE A 16 21.32 -22.25 0.90
C PHE A 16 21.68 -23.66 1.39
N LYS A 17 22.48 -24.43 0.67
CA LYS A 17 22.68 -25.85 1.01
C LYS A 17 24.03 -26.25 1.60
N ASN A 18 25.07 -25.44 1.56
CA ASN A 18 26.38 -25.85 2.07
C ASN A 18 27.18 -24.71 2.71
N GLY A 19 26.90 -24.40 3.94
CA GLY A 19 27.71 -23.57 4.83
C GLY A 19 26.97 -23.36 6.15
N LYS A 20 27.60 -23.54 7.30
CA LYS A 20 27.06 -23.13 8.60
C LYS A 20 27.01 -21.59 8.63
N LEU A 21 26.02 -20.99 7.95
CA LEU A 21 25.75 -19.56 8.07
C LEU A 21 25.35 -19.28 9.53
N GLN A 22 25.98 -18.29 10.13
CA GLN A 22 25.59 -17.82 11.46
C GLN A 22 24.10 -17.41 11.44
N PRO A 23 23.35 -17.64 12.53
CA PRO A 23 21.94 -17.30 12.57
C PRO A 23 21.77 -15.78 12.44
N LEU A 24 21.03 -15.36 11.43
CA LEU A 24 20.66 -13.97 11.19
C LEU A 24 19.24 -13.74 11.69
N PHE A 25 19.07 -12.85 12.65
CA PHE A 25 17.77 -12.52 13.23
C PHE A 25 17.31 -11.14 12.81
N GLY A 26 16.08 -11.03 12.33
CA GLY A 26 15.40 -9.77 12.02
C GLY A 26 14.17 -9.58 12.87
N LEU A 27 13.96 -8.36 13.38
CA LEU A 27 12.70 -7.92 13.97
C LEU A 27 11.89 -7.19 12.89
N GLY A 28 10.83 -7.82 12.40
CA GLY A 28 9.90 -7.21 11.46
C GLY A 28 8.71 -6.59 12.18
N ILE A 29 8.37 -5.39 11.78
CA ILE A 29 7.25 -4.62 12.32
C ILE A 29 6.33 -4.24 11.15
N ASP A 30 5.03 -4.48 11.31
CA ASP A 30 4.01 -3.91 10.45
C ASP A 30 3.16 -2.90 11.24
N ALA A 31 3.35 -1.62 10.96
CA ALA A 31 2.53 -0.56 11.53
C ALA A 31 1.30 -0.32 10.64
N GLY A 32 0.30 -1.18 10.77
CA GLY A 32 -0.94 -1.12 10.01
C GLY A 32 -2.00 -0.20 10.62
N GLY A 33 -3.03 0.13 9.85
CA GLY A 33 -4.13 1.01 10.30
C GLY A 33 -5.09 0.39 11.33
N THR A 34 -5.07 -0.95 11.52
CA THR A 34 -5.96 -1.67 12.45
C THR A 34 -5.18 -2.36 13.56
N PHE A 35 -4.09 -3.00 13.22
CA PHE A 35 -3.19 -3.71 14.12
C PHE A 35 -1.75 -3.32 13.81
N THR A 36 -0.92 -3.40 14.84
CA THR A 36 0.53 -3.38 14.73
C THR A 36 1.04 -4.77 15.07
N ASP A 37 1.78 -5.36 14.14
CA ASP A 37 2.35 -6.70 14.27
C ASP A 37 3.87 -6.59 14.47
N ALA A 38 4.44 -7.42 15.34
CA ALA A 38 5.87 -7.52 15.52
C ALA A 38 6.29 -9.00 15.53
N VAL A 39 7.38 -9.32 14.84
CA VAL A 39 7.85 -10.70 14.66
C VAL A 39 9.37 -10.75 14.73
N VAL A 40 9.94 -11.69 15.48
CA VAL A 40 11.37 -12.02 15.47
C VAL A 40 11.58 -13.29 14.67
N VAL A 41 12.37 -13.21 13.59
CA VAL A 41 12.60 -14.29 12.63
C VAL A 41 14.07 -14.67 12.59
N ASN A 42 14.39 -15.95 12.73
CA ASN A 42 15.68 -16.50 12.31
C ASN A 42 15.62 -16.72 10.79
N ILE A 43 16.19 -15.81 10.03
CA ILE A 43 16.05 -15.76 8.57
C ILE A 43 16.73 -16.96 7.92
N ASN A 44 17.93 -17.32 8.38
CA ASN A 44 18.73 -18.43 7.82
C ASN A 44 18.17 -19.79 8.25
N GLY A 45 17.55 -19.88 9.44
CA GLY A 45 16.92 -21.09 9.96
C GLY A 45 15.45 -21.25 9.57
N ALA A 46 14.88 -20.31 8.82
CA ALA A 46 13.46 -20.28 8.45
C ALA A 46 12.50 -20.49 9.62
N GLN A 47 12.80 -19.90 10.80
CA GLN A 47 12.06 -20.08 12.03
C GLN A 47 11.57 -18.76 12.61
N ILE A 48 10.28 -18.71 12.99
CA ILE A 48 9.73 -17.62 13.80
C ILE A 48 10.00 -17.94 15.27
N LEU A 49 10.71 -17.03 15.95
CA LEU A 49 11.05 -17.21 17.39
C LEU A 49 9.92 -16.71 18.30
N ALA A 50 9.34 -15.57 17.96
CA ALA A 50 8.26 -14.96 18.71
C ALA A 50 7.51 -13.97 17.83
N TRP A 51 6.25 -13.74 18.14
CA TRP A 51 5.43 -12.74 17.48
C TRP A 51 4.37 -12.18 18.41
N ALA A 52 3.91 -10.98 18.13
CA ALA A 52 2.82 -10.34 18.83
C ALA A 52 1.98 -9.47 17.89
N LYS A 53 0.72 -9.27 18.25
CA LYS A 53 -0.25 -8.48 17.51
C LYS A 53 -1.05 -7.60 18.45
N ALA A 54 -0.94 -6.28 18.32
CA ALA A 54 -1.62 -5.31 19.14
C ALA A 54 -2.54 -4.41 18.33
N PRO A 55 -3.70 -3.98 18.84
CA PRO A 55 -4.54 -3.00 18.16
C PRO A 55 -3.83 -1.68 17.96
N THR A 56 -3.93 -1.10 16.75
CA THR A 56 -3.47 0.26 16.48
C THR A 56 -4.51 1.26 16.97
N THR A 57 -4.09 2.27 17.71
CA THR A 57 -4.94 3.39 18.10
C THR A 57 -4.76 4.53 17.09
N PRO A 58 -5.83 5.08 16.50
CA PRO A 58 -5.74 6.15 15.51
C PRO A 58 -5.05 7.42 16.04
N GLU A 59 -5.22 7.70 17.33
CA GLU A 59 -4.65 8.87 18.00
C GLU A 59 -3.13 8.75 18.22
N ASN A 60 -2.65 7.53 18.43
CA ASN A 60 -1.23 7.23 18.58
C ASN A 60 -0.90 5.82 18.06
N PRO A 61 -0.62 5.71 16.76
CA PRO A 61 -0.32 4.42 16.12
C PRO A 61 0.86 3.67 16.74
N LEU A 62 1.80 4.40 17.33
CA LEU A 62 2.99 3.82 17.98
C LEU A 62 2.70 3.21 19.36
N TYR A 63 1.53 3.49 19.94
CA TYR A 63 1.09 2.78 21.15
C TYR A 63 0.92 1.28 20.87
N GLY A 64 0.39 0.93 19.70
CA GLY A 64 0.30 -0.46 19.23
C GLY A 64 1.68 -1.14 19.16
N LEU A 65 2.71 -0.43 18.65
CA LEU A 65 4.07 -0.94 18.60
C LEU A 65 4.63 -1.23 20.01
N ARG A 66 4.52 -0.26 20.91
CA ARG A 66 4.99 -0.45 22.31
C ARG A 66 4.29 -1.63 22.99
N LYS A 67 2.99 -1.81 22.74
CA LYS A 67 2.22 -2.93 23.26
C LYS A 67 2.67 -4.26 22.65
N ALA A 68 2.85 -4.33 21.34
CA ALA A 68 3.31 -5.55 20.66
C ALA A 68 4.71 -5.97 21.15
N LEU A 69 5.66 -5.02 21.30
CA LEU A 69 6.99 -5.32 21.80
C LEU A 69 7.00 -5.83 23.24
N ARG A 70 6.07 -5.38 24.10
CA ARG A 70 5.93 -5.89 25.49
C ARG A 70 5.50 -7.35 25.55
N GLU A 71 4.77 -7.83 24.55
CA GLU A 71 4.29 -9.22 24.47
C GLU A 71 5.36 -10.19 23.93
N ILE A 72 6.46 -9.68 23.35
CA ILE A 72 7.57 -10.50 22.85
C ILE A 72 8.60 -10.70 23.97
N PRO A 73 9.07 -11.93 24.21
CA PRO A 73 10.12 -12.19 25.20
C PRO A 73 11.38 -11.36 24.94
N THR A 74 11.91 -10.70 25.97
CA THR A 74 13.11 -9.84 25.86
C THR A 74 14.30 -10.56 25.24
N GLN A 75 14.51 -11.85 25.60
CA GLN A 75 15.58 -12.67 25.02
C GLN A 75 15.44 -12.87 23.50
N ALA A 76 14.21 -12.84 22.95
CA ALA A 76 14.01 -12.91 21.52
C ALA A 76 14.30 -11.55 20.87
N LEU A 77 13.86 -10.44 21.49
CA LEU A 77 14.13 -9.08 20.99
C LEU A 77 15.63 -8.78 20.92
N GLN A 78 16.39 -9.17 21.94
CA GLN A 78 17.84 -8.95 22.00
C GLN A 78 18.65 -9.71 20.95
N LYS A 79 18.07 -10.74 20.31
CA LYS A 79 18.73 -11.45 19.20
C LYS A 79 18.66 -10.70 17.88
N ALA A 80 17.79 -9.69 17.77
CA ALA A 80 17.60 -8.98 16.50
C ALA A 80 18.90 -8.24 16.10
N GLY A 81 19.44 -8.55 14.94
CA GLY A 81 20.58 -7.85 14.35
C GLY A 81 20.16 -6.61 13.53
N PHE A 82 18.89 -6.49 13.19
CA PHE A 82 18.27 -5.31 12.58
C PHE A 82 16.76 -5.29 12.84
N VAL A 83 16.18 -4.12 12.67
CA VAL A 83 14.72 -3.92 12.68
C VAL A 83 14.28 -3.46 11.30
N SER A 84 13.16 -3.97 10.80
CA SER A 84 12.56 -3.49 9.56
C SER A 84 11.09 -3.14 9.76
N LEU A 85 10.70 -1.98 9.25
CA LEU A 85 9.38 -1.38 9.41
C LEU A 85 8.63 -1.37 8.08
N ALA A 86 7.52 -2.08 7.98
CA ALA A 86 6.49 -1.87 6.97
C ALA A 86 5.41 -0.93 7.55
N THR A 87 4.85 -0.05 6.72
CA THR A 87 3.90 0.95 7.19
C THR A 87 2.90 1.36 6.12
N THR A 88 1.67 1.62 6.53
CA THR A 88 0.63 2.19 5.66
C THR A 88 0.56 3.72 5.74
N PHE A 89 1.43 4.39 6.53
CA PHE A 89 1.36 5.83 6.78
C PHE A 89 1.43 6.68 5.51
N ALA A 90 2.42 6.42 4.64
CA ALA A 90 2.56 7.16 3.40
C ALA A 90 1.36 6.95 2.47
N THR A 91 0.88 5.72 2.35
CA THR A 91 -0.28 5.37 1.52
C THR A 91 -1.55 6.06 2.04
N ASN A 92 -1.79 5.97 3.36
CA ASN A 92 -2.96 6.60 3.99
C ASN A 92 -2.90 8.13 3.88
N ALA A 93 -1.73 8.74 4.08
CA ALA A 93 -1.55 10.18 3.94
C ALA A 93 -1.95 10.67 2.53
N ILE A 94 -1.57 9.91 1.48
CA ILE A 94 -1.95 10.26 0.10
C ILE A 94 -3.46 10.07 -0.13
N VAL A 95 -4.05 8.97 0.35
CA VAL A 95 -5.50 8.69 0.20
C VAL A 95 -6.36 9.74 0.92
N GLU A 96 -5.94 10.15 2.10
CA GLU A 96 -6.63 11.13 2.92
C GLU A 96 -6.23 12.58 2.61
N GLU A 97 -5.34 12.77 1.62
CA GLU A 97 -4.75 14.07 1.25
C GLU A 97 -4.09 14.82 2.41
N LYS A 98 -3.63 14.06 3.41
CA LYS A 98 -2.88 14.54 4.59
C LYS A 98 -1.38 14.61 4.28
N GLY A 99 -0.64 15.31 5.13
CA GLY A 99 0.83 15.45 5.02
C GLY A 99 1.26 16.83 5.43
N GLY A 100 2.56 17.10 5.38
CA GLY A 100 3.13 18.42 5.53
C GLY A 100 2.70 19.36 4.39
N ARG A 101 2.96 20.64 4.57
CA ARG A 101 2.75 21.66 3.55
C ARG A 101 3.97 21.70 2.64
N ALA A 102 3.78 21.48 1.35
CA ALA A 102 4.88 21.47 0.39
C ALA A 102 4.67 22.50 -0.72
N GLY A 103 5.67 23.35 -0.95
CA GLY A 103 5.75 24.20 -2.13
C GLY A 103 6.26 23.42 -3.34
N LEU A 104 5.81 23.81 -4.53
CA LEU A 104 6.27 23.21 -5.79
C LEU A 104 6.82 24.29 -6.71
N VAL A 105 8.09 24.13 -7.10
CA VAL A 105 8.76 25.00 -8.09
C VAL A 105 8.89 24.24 -9.40
N LEU A 106 8.30 24.77 -10.46
CA LEU A 106 8.24 24.16 -11.79
C LEU A 106 9.05 24.99 -12.79
N ILE A 107 9.97 24.34 -13.51
CA ILE A 107 10.87 24.99 -14.47
C ILE A 107 10.54 24.51 -15.88
N GLY A 108 10.12 25.41 -16.77
CA GLY A 108 9.79 25.10 -18.15
C GLY A 108 8.49 24.31 -18.34
N TYR A 109 7.56 24.41 -17.39
CA TYR A 109 6.24 23.80 -17.51
C TYR A 109 5.22 24.80 -18.06
N ASP A 110 4.23 24.26 -18.77
CA ASP A 110 3.01 24.99 -19.11
C ASP A 110 2.13 25.17 -17.86
N ARG A 111 1.67 26.40 -17.65
CA ARG A 111 0.82 26.78 -16.48
C ARG A 111 -0.55 26.12 -16.50
N ASP A 112 -1.07 25.87 -17.69
CA ASP A 112 -2.43 25.36 -17.88
C ASP A 112 -2.52 23.82 -17.87
N HIS A 113 -1.42 23.12 -17.51
CA HIS A 113 -1.41 21.67 -17.48
C HIS A 113 -2.34 21.12 -16.38
N PRO A 114 -3.42 20.36 -16.75
CA PRO A 114 -4.47 19.95 -15.80
C PRO A 114 -3.96 19.06 -14.65
N GLY A 115 -2.87 18.33 -14.85
CA GLY A 115 -2.26 17.47 -13.82
C GLY A 115 -1.58 18.23 -12.68
N LEU A 116 -1.41 19.55 -12.81
CA LEU A 116 -0.70 20.39 -11.82
C LEU A 116 -1.68 21.23 -10.96
N SER A 117 -2.95 21.35 -11.36
CA SER A 117 -3.94 22.25 -10.75
C SER A 117 -4.26 21.96 -9.28
N LYS A 118 -4.01 20.74 -8.82
CA LYS A 118 -4.29 20.30 -7.44
C LYS A 118 -3.11 20.48 -6.48
N MET A 119 -1.93 20.87 -7.00
CA MET A 119 -0.74 21.08 -6.18
C MET A 119 -0.64 22.57 -5.83
N SER A 120 -0.56 22.90 -4.55
CA SER A 120 -0.49 24.29 -4.10
C SER A 120 0.31 24.36 -2.78
N PRO A 121 1.12 25.41 -2.58
CA PRO A 121 1.45 26.50 -3.50
C PRO A 121 2.39 26.07 -4.63
N VAL A 122 2.22 26.64 -5.84
CA VAL A 122 3.04 26.38 -7.02
C VAL A 122 3.68 27.69 -7.52
N LEU A 123 4.97 27.61 -7.85
CA LEU A 123 5.72 28.69 -8.51
C LEU A 123 6.28 28.20 -9.85
N PHE A 124 6.00 28.93 -10.92
CA PHE A 124 6.53 28.66 -12.25
C PHE A 124 7.71 29.56 -12.55
N LEU A 125 8.85 28.95 -12.94
CA LEU A 125 10.05 29.65 -13.37
C LEU A 125 10.24 29.50 -14.88
N GLY A 126 10.68 30.59 -15.50
CA GLY A 126 11.20 30.57 -16.86
C GLY A 126 12.52 29.82 -16.88
N GLY A 127 12.77 29.13 -17.97
CA GLY A 127 13.94 28.28 -18.19
C GLY A 127 13.53 26.97 -18.86
N GLY A 128 14.50 26.10 -19.11
CA GLY A 128 14.19 24.76 -19.58
C GLY A 128 15.26 24.19 -20.51
N HIS A 129 15.24 22.87 -20.60
CA HIS A 129 16.04 22.07 -21.51
C HIS A 129 15.12 21.37 -22.51
N ASP A 130 15.66 20.98 -23.66
CA ASP A 130 14.96 20.15 -24.61
C ASP A 130 15.13 18.65 -24.32
N PHE A 131 14.61 17.84 -25.25
CA PHE A 131 14.69 16.37 -25.16
C PHE A 131 16.16 15.84 -25.19
N TRP A 132 17.10 16.61 -25.74
CA TRP A 132 18.52 16.27 -25.80
C TRP A 132 19.31 16.82 -24.61
N GLY A 133 18.64 17.56 -23.71
CA GLY A 133 19.25 18.18 -22.53
C GLY A 133 20.01 19.48 -22.86
N GLU A 134 19.78 20.07 -24.05
CA GLU A 134 20.30 21.40 -24.37
C GLU A 134 19.44 22.48 -23.72
N GLU A 135 20.08 23.53 -23.22
CA GLU A 135 19.37 24.67 -22.65
C GLU A 135 18.69 25.47 -23.78
N VAL A 136 17.36 25.42 -23.83
CA VAL A 136 16.54 26.17 -24.80
C VAL A 136 16.05 27.51 -24.26
N ALA A 137 16.06 27.67 -22.96
CA ALA A 137 15.73 28.91 -22.28
C ALA A 137 16.53 29.05 -20.98
N ALA A 138 17.14 30.20 -20.76
CA ALA A 138 17.91 30.48 -19.56
C ALA A 138 17.02 30.52 -18.30
N LEU A 139 17.52 29.96 -17.19
CA LEU A 139 16.82 29.93 -15.92
C LEU A 139 16.62 31.36 -15.35
N LYS A 140 15.38 31.70 -15.03
CA LYS A 140 14.99 32.99 -14.44
C LYS A 140 14.65 32.81 -12.95
N LEU A 141 15.55 33.25 -12.06
CA LEU A 141 15.40 33.10 -10.61
C LEU A 141 14.63 34.24 -9.93
N ALA A 142 14.44 35.38 -10.59
CA ALA A 142 13.80 36.56 -9.99
C ALA A 142 12.41 36.26 -9.37
N PRO A 143 11.51 35.48 -10.01
CA PRO A 143 10.23 35.15 -9.37
C PRO A 143 10.37 34.30 -8.11
N LEU A 144 11.42 33.47 -8.02
CA LEU A 144 11.71 32.69 -6.81
C LEU A 144 12.28 33.59 -5.71
N GLU A 145 13.15 34.52 -6.05
CA GLU A 145 13.71 35.48 -5.11
C GLU A 145 12.64 36.33 -4.43
N GLU A 146 11.67 36.81 -5.19
CA GLU A 146 10.54 37.58 -4.69
C GLU A 146 9.61 36.72 -3.81
N ARG A 147 9.31 35.49 -4.21
CA ARG A 147 8.30 34.64 -3.56
C ARG A 147 8.85 33.84 -2.36
N LEU A 148 10.15 33.54 -2.32
CA LEU A 148 10.77 32.65 -1.34
C LEU A 148 10.53 33.09 0.12
N PRO A 149 10.66 34.38 0.52
CA PRO A 149 10.44 34.79 1.91
C PRO A 149 9.05 34.53 2.45
N SER A 150 8.02 34.57 1.59
CA SER A 150 6.64 34.21 1.97
C SER A 150 6.41 32.71 1.90
N LEU A 151 6.96 32.04 0.88
CA LEU A 151 6.85 30.59 0.70
C LEU A 151 7.41 29.81 1.90
N VAL A 152 8.57 30.22 2.43
CA VAL A 152 9.21 29.61 3.62
C VAL A 152 8.28 29.60 4.85
N ARG A 153 7.42 30.61 4.99
CA ARG A 153 6.44 30.66 6.10
C ARG A 153 5.21 29.78 5.87
N GLU A 154 4.96 29.40 4.62
CA GLU A 154 3.76 28.67 4.21
C GLU A 154 3.98 27.17 4.16
N VAL A 155 5.24 26.69 3.99
CA VAL A 155 5.54 25.28 3.70
C VAL A 155 6.60 24.69 4.62
N ASP A 156 6.62 23.38 4.71
CA ASP A 156 7.55 22.60 5.54
C ASP A 156 8.69 22.00 4.66
N ALA A 157 8.52 21.97 3.34
CA ALA A 157 9.51 21.53 2.36
C ALA A 157 9.19 22.09 0.96
N ILE A 158 10.20 22.12 0.06
CA ILE A 158 10.04 22.57 -1.32
C ILE A 158 10.42 21.46 -2.29
N ALA A 159 9.52 21.14 -3.22
CA ALA A 159 9.80 20.28 -4.36
C ALA A 159 10.17 21.13 -5.58
N VAL A 160 11.19 20.70 -6.33
CA VAL A 160 11.64 21.35 -7.56
C VAL A 160 11.59 20.33 -8.70
N SER A 161 10.96 20.69 -9.83
CA SER A 161 10.89 19.82 -11.00
C SER A 161 11.05 20.61 -12.29
N GLY A 162 12.08 20.26 -13.07
CA GLY A 162 12.29 20.75 -14.42
C GLY A 162 11.63 19.81 -15.45
N TYR A 163 11.11 20.35 -16.56
CA TYR A 163 10.37 19.54 -17.54
C TYR A 163 11.22 18.38 -18.11
N PHE A 164 12.46 18.66 -18.53
CA PHE A 164 13.43 17.68 -18.97
C PHE A 164 14.64 17.51 -18.03
N SER A 165 14.45 17.71 -16.74
CA SER A 165 15.52 17.59 -15.74
C SER A 165 16.20 16.22 -15.68
N ILE A 166 15.51 15.17 -16.16
CA ILE A 166 16.12 13.83 -16.34
C ILE A 166 17.12 13.76 -17.50
N ARG A 167 17.15 14.77 -18.37
CA ARG A 167 18.13 14.92 -19.47
C ARG A 167 19.27 15.84 -19.06
N ASN A 168 18.95 16.91 -18.35
CA ASN A 168 19.90 17.83 -17.76
C ASN A 168 19.34 18.41 -16.46
N PRO A 169 19.90 18.04 -15.29
CA PRO A 169 19.39 18.49 -13.99
C PRO A 169 19.88 19.89 -13.58
N ASP A 170 20.69 20.60 -14.39
CA ASP A 170 21.34 21.83 -14.00
C ASP A 170 20.40 22.88 -13.40
N HIS A 171 19.26 23.11 -14.03
CA HIS A 171 18.28 24.09 -13.53
C HIS A 171 17.68 23.70 -12.17
N GLU A 172 17.35 22.41 -11.95
CA GLU A 172 16.90 21.95 -10.62
C GLU A 172 18.01 22.13 -9.56
N LEU A 173 19.26 21.81 -9.90
CA LEU A 173 20.41 21.97 -9.00
C LEU A 173 20.69 23.43 -8.66
N ARG A 174 20.57 24.33 -9.64
CA ARG A 174 20.74 25.77 -9.43
C ARG A 174 19.64 26.35 -8.54
N VAL A 175 18.37 25.95 -8.74
CA VAL A 175 17.26 26.33 -7.87
C VAL A 175 17.46 25.79 -6.46
N ALA A 176 17.91 24.55 -6.31
CA ALA A 176 18.17 23.97 -4.99
C ALA A 176 19.26 24.71 -4.22
N ARG A 177 20.37 25.06 -4.88
CA ARG A 177 21.44 25.88 -4.28
C ARG A 177 20.92 27.26 -3.88
N PHE A 178 20.17 27.91 -4.77
CA PHE A 178 19.57 29.23 -4.48
C PHE A 178 18.70 29.22 -3.23
N ILE A 179 17.90 28.15 -3.02
CA ILE A 179 17.07 27.97 -1.83
C ILE A 179 17.94 27.68 -0.60
N ALA A 180 18.87 26.73 -0.69
CA ALA A 180 19.75 26.33 0.42
C ALA A 180 20.63 27.48 0.95
N ASP A 181 21.05 28.41 0.08
CA ASP A 181 21.81 29.60 0.47
C ASP A 181 20.96 30.61 1.29
N ARG A 182 19.62 30.45 1.34
CA ARG A 182 18.68 31.44 1.91
C ARG A 182 17.76 30.90 3.00
N CYS A 183 17.60 29.58 3.11
CA CYS A 183 16.79 28.95 4.14
C CYS A 183 17.15 27.46 4.33
N ASP A 184 16.80 26.93 5.51
CA ASP A 184 17.06 25.52 5.91
C ASP A 184 15.92 24.56 5.53
N LEU A 185 14.99 24.97 4.65
CA LEU A 185 13.92 24.07 4.24
C LEU A 185 14.45 22.90 3.40
N PRO A 186 13.98 21.67 3.66
CA PRO A 186 14.30 20.54 2.81
C PRO A 186 13.88 20.78 1.36
N VAL A 187 14.78 20.49 0.42
CA VAL A 187 14.53 20.61 -1.03
C VAL A 187 14.55 19.23 -1.67
N VAL A 188 13.48 18.90 -2.37
CA VAL A 188 13.32 17.64 -3.10
C VAL A 188 13.45 17.89 -4.59
N LEU A 189 14.39 17.20 -5.26
CA LEU A 189 14.63 17.34 -6.70
C LEU A 189 13.95 16.21 -7.49
N GLY A 190 13.17 16.58 -8.49
CA GLY A 190 12.38 15.62 -9.27
C GLY A 190 13.23 14.58 -10.00
N HIS A 191 14.38 14.99 -10.59
CA HIS A 191 15.28 14.08 -11.30
C HIS A 191 15.90 12.99 -10.41
N GLN A 192 16.02 13.24 -9.10
CA GLN A 192 16.56 12.25 -8.16
C GLN A 192 15.57 11.14 -7.81
N LEU A 193 14.26 11.38 -7.95
CA LEU A 193 13.21 10.41 -7.62
C LEU A 193 12.82 9.52 -8.79
N SER A 194 13.06 9.96 -10.02
CA SER A 194 12.74 9.16 -11.20
C SER A 194 13.58 9.59 -12.41
N THR A 195 13.97 8.61 -13.20
CA THR A 195 14.67 8.79 -14.50
C THR A 195 13.70 8.67 -15.70
N ARG A 196 12.39 8.54 -15.45
CA ARG A 196 11.38 8.37 -16.51
C ARG A 196 10.94 9.72 -17.06
N LEU A 197 10.62 9.74 -18.35
CA LEU A 197 9.83 10.81 -18.96
C LEU A 197 8.47 10.90 -18.26
N ASP A 198 7.62 11.84 -18.59
CA ASP A 198 6.37 12.20 -17.89
C ASP A 198 6.65 13.20 -16.75
N ALA A 199 6.98 14.41 -17.18
CA ALA A 199 7.35 15.50 -16.29
C ALA A 199 6.25 15.86 -15.24
N PRO A 200 4.94 15.93 -15.58
CA PRO A 200 3.89 16.20 -14.60
C PRO A 200 3.81 15.15 -13.50
N ARG A 201 3.98 13.87 -13.85
CA ARG A 201 3.96 12.79 -12.85
C ARG A 201 5.21 12.81 -11.97
N ARG A 202 6.37 13.20 -12.53
CA ARG A 202 7.59 13.42 -11.75
C ARG A 202 7.43 14.59 -10.77
N ALA A 203 6.81 15.70 -11.21
CA ALA A 203 6.49 16.83 -10.34
C ALA A 203 5.56 16.40 -9.19
N ALA A 204 4.50 15.64 -9.48
CA ALA A 204 3.61 15.09 -8.46
C ALA A 204 4.35 14.16 -7.48
N THR A 205 5.29 13.33 -7.97
CA THR A 205 6.11 12.46 -7.13
C THR A 205 6.99 13.27 -6.18
N ALA A 206 7.64 14.32 -6.68
CA ALA A 206 8.48 15.20 -5.87
C ALA A 206 7.67 15.97 -4.83
N TRP A 207 6.49 16.48 -5.21
CA TRP A 207 5.60 17.18 -4.31
C TRP A 207 5.07 16.27 -3.19
N TRP A 208 4.65 15.03 -3.51
CA TRP A 208 4.25 14.07 -2.48
C TRP A 208 5.43 13.65 -1.62
N ASN A 209 6.64 13.50 -2.18
CA ASN A 209 7.82 13.24 -1.36
C ASN A 209 8.02 14.33 -0.31
N ALA A 210 7.97 15.59 -0.71
CA ALA A 210 8.11 16.74 0.20
C ALA A 210 7.01 16.74 1.28
N ARG A 211 5.77 16.44 0.94
CA ARG A 211 4.65 16.35 1.89
C ARG A 211 4.78 15.21 2.90
N LEU A 212 5.38 14.10 2.50
CA LEU A 212 5.54 12.93 3.36
C LEU A 212 6.76 13.02 4.30
N MET A 213 7.72 13.91 4.01
CA MET A 213 8.95 14.03 4.82
C MET A 213 8.69 14.25 6.32
N PRO A 214 7.86 15.20 6.77
CA PRO A 214 7.63 15.41 8.20
C PRO A 214 6.99 14.18 8.87
N LEU A 215 6.07 13.51 8.18
CA LEU A 215 5.36 12.34 8.72
C LEU A 215 6.29 11.15 8.93
N ILE A 216 7.10 10.83 7.92
CA ILE A 216 8.01 9.69 7.98
C ILE A 216 9.19 9.97 8.91
N HIS A 217 9.65 11.23 8.97
CA HIS A 217 10.66 11.63 9.94
C HIS A 217 10.18 11.37 11.37
N LEU A 218 9.00 11.85 11.73
CA LEU A 218 8.41 11.64 13.05
C LEU A 218 8.21 10.16 13.37
N LEU A 219 7.67 9.38 12.42
CA LEU A 219 7.48 7.94 12.57
C LEU A 219 8.79 7.22 12.89
N ILE A 220 9.85 7.52 12.15
CA ILE A 220 11.17 6.90 12.33
C ILE A 220 11.77 7.27 13.68
N GLU A 221 11.76 8.54 14.06
CA GLU A 221 12.34 9.01 15.32
C GLU A 221 11.60 8.41 16.53
N ASP A 222 10.27 8.38 16.48
CA ASP A 222 9.51 7.81 17.58
C ASP A 222 9.62 6.28 17.62
N THR A 223 9.74 5.61 16.46
CA THR A 223 10.06 4.17 16.43
C THR A 223 11.42 3.90 17.07
N ARG A 224 12.46 4.69 16.77
CA ARG A 224 13.78 4.57 17.40
C ARG A 224 13.73 4.77 18.93
N LYS A 225 12.98 5.77 19.40
CA LYS A 225 12.80 6.00 20.84
C LYS A 225 12.18 4.78 21.52
N ILE A 226 11.11 4.22 20.92
CA ILE A 226 10.46 3.02 21.45
C ILE A 226 11.42 1.83 21.45
N LEU A 227 12.15 1.58 20.36
CA LEU A 227 13.12 0.48 20.31
C LEU A 227 14.18 0.58 21.40
N LYS A 228 14.72 1.79 21.66
CA LYS A 228 15.67 2.04 22.75
C LYS A 228 15.08 1.77 24.14
N GLU A 229 13.78 2.04 24.37
CA GLU A 229 13.08 1.67 25.63
C GLU A 229 13.13 0.16 25.90
N PHE A 230 13.22 -0.67 24.83
CA PHE A 230 13.33 -2.13 24.91
C PHE A 230 14.77 -2.66 24.81
N GLY A 231 15.76 -1.76 24.85
CA GLY A 231 17.18 -2.12 24.75
C GLY A 231 17.60 -2.59 23.34
N ILE A 232 16.86 -2.19 22.30
CA ILE A 232 17.15 -2.52 20.91
C ILE A 232 17.84 -1.32 20.25
N ASP A 233 19.16 -1.44 20.01
CA ASP A 233 19.99 -0.41 19.36
C ASP A 233 20.71 -1.03 18.14
N VAL A 234 19.93 -1.38 17.12
CA VAL A 234 20.39 -2.01 15.88
C VAL A 234 19.89 -1.19 14.68
N PRO A 235 20.43 -1.41 13.47
CA PRO A 235 19.98 -0.69 12.27
C PRO A 235 18.47 -0.79 12.05
N LEU A 236 17.82 0.36 11.86
CA LEU A 236 16.42 0.46 11.46
C LEU A 236 16.32 0.62 9.95
N LEU A 237 15.64 -0.31 9.32
CA LEU A 237 15.33 -0.34 7.89
C LEU A 237 13.84 -0.10 7.67
N VAL A 238 13.46 0.34 6.48
CA VAL A 238 12.07 0.58 6.09
C VAL A 238 11.77 -0.16 4.78
N VAL A 239 10.62 -0.79 4.70
CA VAL A 239 10.18 -1.50 3.49
C VAL A 239 9.75 -0.48 2.44
N ARG A 240 10.18 -0.71 1.19
CA ARG A 240 9.79 0.04 -0.02
C ARG A 240 8.56 -0.59 -0.67
N GLY A 241 7.91 0.18 -1.53
CA GLY A 241 6.76 -0.28 -2.29
C GLY A 241 7.05 -1.43 -3.29
N ASP A 242 8.29 -1.66 -3.62
CA ASP A 242 8.75 -2.79 -4.46
C ASP A 242 9.14 -4.05 -3.64
N GLY A 243 9.03 -3.98 -2.31
CA GLY A 243 9.36 -5.06 -1.39
C GLY A 243 10.83 -5.08 -0.95
N THR A 244 11.69 -4.21 -1.46
CA THR A 244 13.06 -4.08 -0.96
C THR A 244 13.11 -3.25 0.32
N LEU A 245 14.24 -3.29 1.01
CA LEU A 245 14.50 -2.48 2.20
C LEU A 245 15.40 -1.29 1.86
N MET A 246 15.26 -0.21 2.62
CA MET A 246 16.16 0.94 2.63
C MET A 246 16.46 1.36 4.07
N SER A 247 17.56 2.08 4.29
CA SER A 247 17.86 2.63 5.62
C SER A 247 16.82 3.65 6.06
N ALA A 248 16.66 3.82 7.37
CA ALA A 248 15.77 4.83 7.93
C ALA A 248 16.14 6.25 7.43
N LYS A 249 17.45 6.53 7.25
CA LYS A 249 17.92 7.81 6.68
C LYS A 249 17.39 8.00 5.26
N GLU A 250 17.54 7.01 4.40
CA GLU A 250 17.02 7.07 3.02
C GLU A 250 15.51 7.21 2.98
N ALA A 251 14.78 6.54 3.90
CA ALA A 251 13.33 6.67 4.03
C ALA A 251 12.90 8.10 4.44
N GLN A 252 13.68 8.80 5.25
CA GLN A 252 13.43 10.20 5.59
C GLN A 252 13.66 11.15 4.39
N GLU A 253 14.63 10.84 3.53
CA GLU A 253 14.93 11.62 2.31
C GLU A 253 13.94 11.30 1.17
N ARG A 254 13.50 10.04 1.07
CA ARG A 254 12.66 9.51 -0.02
C ARG A 254 11.40 8.79 0.49
N PRO A 255 10.61 9.44 1.35
CA PRO A 255 9.43 8.81 1.94
C PRO A 255 8.39 8.34 0.92
N VAL A 256 8.33 8.93 -0.26
CA VAL A 256 7.43 8.50 -1.35
C VAL A 256 7.71 7.05 -1.79
N GLU A 257 8.91 6.53 -1.58
CA GLU A 257 9.26 5.14 -1.91
C GLU A 257 8.70 4.12 -0.90
N THR A 258 8.14 4.56 0.25
CA THR A 258 7.46 3.68 1.21
C THR A 258 5.99 3.43 0.88
N ILE A 259 5.48 4.06 -0.19
CA ILE A 259 4.10 3.85 -0.66
C ILE A 259 3.91 2.37 -1.01
N LEU A 260 2.80 1.76 -0.53
CA LEU A 260 2.46 0.35 -0.71
C LEU A 260 3.47 -0.64 -0.07
N SER A 261 4.24 -0.20 0.94
CA SER A 261 5.21 -1.07 1.62
C SER A 261 4.56 -2.23 2.39
N GLY A 262 3.41 -2.04 3.02
CA GLY A 262 2.67 -3.11 3.71
C GLY A 262 2.32 -4.26 2.76
N PRO A 263 1.56 -4.02 1.69
CA PRO A 263 1.24 -5.04 0.69
C PRO A 263 2.47 -5.70 0.07
N ALA A 264 3.54 -4.95 -0.23
CA ALA A 264 4.77 -5.51 -0.75
C ALA A 264 5.46 -6.47 0.26
N ALA A 265 5.47 -6.10 1.54
CA ALA A 265 5.94 -6.97 2.61
C ALA A 265 5.08 -8.23 2.74
N SER A 266 3.75 -8.11 2.59
CA SER A 266 2.84 -9.26 2.66
C SER A 266 3.15 -10.32 1.59
N ILE A 267 3.49 -9.90 0.37
CA ILE A 267 3.91 -10.81 -0.70
C ILE A 267 5.20 -11.55 -0.32
N LEU A 268 6.18 -10.85 0.24
CA LEU A 268 7.42 -11.46 0.70
C LEU A 268 7.20 -12.43 1.86
N GLY A 269 6.32 -12.07 2.80
CA GLY A 269 5.93 -12.92 3.92
C GLY A 269 5.25 -14.21 3.46
N ALA A 270 4.28 -14.09 2.55
CA ALA A 270 3.60 -15.23 1.95
C ALA A 270 4.59 -16.18 1.23
N ARG A 271 5.52 -15.61 0.45
CA ARG A 271 6.60 -16.37 -0.19
C ARG A 271 7.46 -17.12 0.84
N TYR A 272 7.92 -16.41 1.87
CA TYR A 272 8.80 -16.99 2.89
C TYR A 272 8.11 -18.11 3.67
N LEU A 273 6.89 -17.85 4.16
CA LEU A 273 6.13 -18.80 4.97
C LEU A 273 5.68 -20.04 4.20
N THR A 274 5.41 -19.91 2.89
CA THR A 274 4.94 -21.03 2.07
C THR A 274 6.06 -21.75 1.31
N GLY A 275 7.24 -21.13 1.18
CA GLY A 275 8.32 -21.61 0.32
C GLY A 275 7.99 -21.58 -1.19
N ARG A 276 6.81 -21.05 -1.58
CA ARG A 276 6.37 -21.02 -2.98
C ARG A 276 7.02 -19.89 -3.74
N ARG A 277 7.38 -20.14 -5.00
CA ARG A 277 7.97 -19.13 -5.89
C ARG A 277 6.95 -18.50 -6.84
N ASP A 278 5.81 -19.16 -7.03
CA ASP A 278 4.72 -18.74 -7.90
C ASP A 278 3.40 -18.85 -7.14
N GLY A 279 2.52 -17.87 -7.29
CA GLY A 279 1.23 -17.85 -6.63
C GLY A 279 0.47 -16.53 -6.79
N LEU A 280 -0.82 -16.58 -6.54
CA LEU A 280 -1.65 -15.41 -6.29
C LEU A 280 -1.62 -15.12 -4.78
N VAL A 281 -0.90 -14.10 -4.36
CA VAL A 281 -0.92 -13.66 -2.96
C VAL A 281 -2.17 -12.84 -2.72
N VAL A 282 -2.90 -13.17 -1.67
CA VAL A 282 -4.11 -12.44 -1.22
C VAL A 282 -3.97 -12.15 0.26
N ASP A 283 -3.76 -10.88 0.57
CA ASP A 283 -3.74 -10.38 1.95
C ASP A 283 -5.10 -9.75 2.27
N MET A 284 -5.87 -10.44 3.09
CA MET A 284 -7.17 -9.94 3.54
C MET A 284 -7.04 -9.37 4.95
N GLY A 285 -7.05 -8.05 5.06
CA GLY A 285 -7.04 -7.33 6.31
C GLY A 285 -8.43 -7.02 6.87
N GLY A 286 -8.48 -6.14 7.86
CA GLY A 286 -9.76 -5.64 8.39
C GLY A 286 -10.47 -4.68 7.43
N THR A 287 -9.71 -3.91 6.65
CA THR A 287 -10.24 -2.81 5.80
C THR A 287 -10.23 -3.16 4.32
N THR A 288 -9.14 -3.73 3.83
CA THR A 288 -8.88 -4.01 2.43
C THR A 288 -8.47 -5.45 2.21
N SER A 289 -8.57 -5.89 0.97
CA SER A 289 -7.89 -7.08 0.46
C SER A 289 -6.95 -6.65 -0.67
N ASP A 290 -5.69 -7.00 -0.52
CA ASP A 290 -4.61 -6.71 -1.46
C ASP A 290 -4.23 -7.99 -2.19
N MET A 291 -4.12 -7.92 -3.53
CA MET A 291 -3.80 -9.06 -4.37
C MET A 291 -2.63 -8.76 -5.29
N ALA A 292 -1.69 -9.68 -5.39
CA ALA A 292 -0.54 -9.56 -6.28
C ALA A 292 -0.09 -10.92 -6.81
N ILE A 293 0.57 -10.92 -7.98
CA ILE A 293 1.17 -12.12 -8.56
C ILE A 293 2.62 -12.23 -8.11
N LEU A 294 2.94 -13.35 -7.46
CA LEU A 294 4.31 -13.80 -7.23
C LEU A 294 4.74 -14.65 -8.42
N LYS A 295 5.84 -14.30 -9.07
CA LYS A 295 6.37 -15.01 -10.23
C LYS A 295 7.88 -15.22 -10.12
N ASN A 296 8.35 -16.46 -10.22
CA ASN A 296 9.76 -16.84 -10.05
C ASN A 296 10.36 -16.33 -8.72
N GLY A 297 9.58 -16.32 -7.66
CA GLY A 297 9.98 -15.79 -6.35
C GLY A 297 10.15 -14.28 -6.27
N ARG A 298 9.65 -13.51 -7.24
CA ARG A 298 9.76 -12.05 -7.29
C ARG A 298 8.39 -11.39 -7.30
N VAL A 299 8.32 -10.28 -6.60
CA VAL A 299 7.19 -9.34 -6.70
C VAL A 299 7.21 -8.73 -8.10
N GLN A 300 6.07 -8.75 -8.79
CA GLN A 300 5.95 -8.09 -10.09
C GLN A 300 5.81 -6.57 -9.85
N ILE A 301 6.60 -5.78 -10.57
CA ILE A 301 6.59 -4.32 -10.42
C ILE A 301 5.68 -3.71 -11.48
N ASP A 302 4.83 -2.76 -11.08
CA ASP A 302 4.00 -2.01 -12.02
C ASP A 302 4.88 -1.08 -12.88
N PRO A 303 4.91 -1.30 -14.20
CA PRO A 303 5.68 -0.44 -15.09
C PRO A 303 5.15 1.00 -15.15
N ALA A 304 3.91 1.24 -14.73
CA ALA A 304 3.33 2.58 -14.68
C ALA A 304 3.68 3.35 -13.39
N GLY A 305 4.29 2.69 -12.40
CA GLY A 305 4.56 3.26 -11.07
C GLY A 305 3.37 3.16 -10.12
N ALA A 306 3.57 3.53 -8.86
CA ALA A 306 2.55 3.43 -7.82
C ALA A 306 1.34 4.33 -8.10
N ARG A 307 0.16 3.74 -7.94
CA ARG A 307 -1.11 4.46 -7.96
C ARG A 307 -1.76 4.38 -6.58
N VAL A 308 -2.06 5.55 -5.99
CA VAL A 308 -2.71 5.66 -4.69
C VAL A 308 -3.85 6.67 -4.79
N GLY A 309 -5.09 6.23 -4.60
CA GLY A 309 -6.26 7.06 -4.83
C GLY A 309 -6.29 7.61 -6.26
N GLN A 310 -6.40 8.93 -6.38
CA GLN A 310 -6.36 9.63 -7.68
C GLN A 310 -4.93 9.92 -8.18
N TRP A 311 -3.92 9.75 -7.34
CA TRP A 311 -2.54 10.10 -7.63
C TRP A 311 -1.77 8.96 -8.29
N LYS A 312 -0.99 9.31 -9.30
CA LYS A 312 -0.03 8.41 -9.96
C LYS A 312 1.36 8.96 -9.76
N THR A 313 2.23 8.16 -9.15
CA THR A 313 3.64 8.51 -8.94
C THR A 313 4.53 7.74 -9.89
N GLN A 314 5.80 8.10 -9.97
CA GLN A 314 6.80 7.35 -10.75
C GLN A 314 7.61 6.37 -9.88
N VAL A 315 7.21 6.15 -8.64
CA VAL A 315 7.88 5.24 -7.72
C VAL A 315 7.65 3.79 -8.13
N ALA A 316 8.69 2.97 -8.06
CA ALA A 316 8.56 1.54 -8.25
C ALA A 316 7.72 0.93 -7.11
N ALA A 317 6.66 0.22 -7.46
CA ALA A 317 5.80 -0.46 -6.51
C ALA A 317 5.32 -1.80 -7.06
N ALA A 318 4.93 -2.69 -6.18
CA ALA A 318 4.34 -3.96 -6.56
C ALA A 318 3.12 -3.75 -7.46
N HIS A 319 3.05 -4.54 -8.55
CA HIS A 319 1.85 -4.59 -9.38
C HIS A 319 0.77 -5.36 -8.62
N MET A 320 -0.22 -4.63 -8.14
CA MET A 320 -1.24 -5.16 -7.27
C MET A 320 -2.61 -4.54 -7.50
N ARG A 321 -3.62 -5.19 -6.96
CA ARG A 321 -4.97 -4.68 -6.87
C ARG A 321 -5.43 -4.64 -5.43
N THR A 322 -5.99 -3.53 -5.03
CA THR A 322 -6.58 -3.32 -3.72
C THR A 322 -8.08 -3.17 -3.87
N THR A 323 -8.85 -3.87 -3.06
CA THR A 323 -10.30 -3.68 -2.95
C THR A 323 -10.70 -3.35 -1.53
N GLY A 324 -11.67 -2.44 -1.36
CA GLY A 324 -12.25 -2.09 -0.05
C GLY A 324 -13.14 -3.20 0.50
N LEU A 325 -12.58 -4.38 0.65
CA LEU A 325 -13.20 -5.57 1.20
C LEU A 325 -12.29 -6.15 2.28
N GLY A 326 -12.75 -6.17 3.51
CA GLY A 326 -12.04 -6.73 4.66
C GLY A 326 -12.98 -7.22 5.74
N GLY A 327 -12.43 -7.75 6.81
CA GLY A 327 -13.21 -8.29 7.94
C GLY A 327 -14.10 -7.26 8.63
N ASP A 328 -13.73 -5.98 8.60
CA ASP A 328 -14.41 -4.85 9.23
C ASP A 328 -15.22 -4.00 8.21
N SER A 329 -15.43 -4.50 6.98
CA SER A 329 -16.26 -3.82 5.98
C SER A 329 -17.74 -3.86 6.39
N ILE A 330 -18.45 -2.73 6.25
CA ILE A 330 -19.88 -2.69 6.58
C ILE A 330 -20.67 -3.63 5.65
N VAL A 331 -21.61 -4.38 6.22
CA VAL A 331 -22.59 -5.16 5.48
C VAL A 331 -23.91 -4.40 5.43
N GLY A 332 -24.46 -4.23 4.24
CA GLY A 332 -25.70 -3.51 4.01
C GLY A 332 -26.39 -3.96 2.73
N THR A 333 -27.40 -3.23 2.30
CA THR A 333 -28.07 -3.45 1.02
C THR A 333 -28.31 -2.12 0.31
N GLN A 334 -28.21 -2.13 -1.03
CA GLN A 334 -28.43 -0.94 -1.85
C GLN A 334 -29.92 -0.64 -2.07
N ASP A 335 -30.74 -1.66 -2.20
CA ASP A 335 -32.16 -1.59 -2.56
C ASP A 335 -33.12 -2.14 -1.48
N GLY A 336 -32.58 -2.56 -0.34
CA GLY A 336 -33.35 -3.15 0.74
C GLY A 336 -33.68 -4.63 0.54
N THR A 337 -33.15 -5.27 -0.51
CA THR A 337 -33.37 -6.69 -0.83
C THR A 337 -32.09 -7.51 -0.63
N LEU A 338 -32.23 -8.83 -0.69
CA LEU A 338 -31.10 -9.76 -0.63
C LEU A 338 -30.20 -9.64 -1.89
N ASN A 339 -30.78 -9.37 -3.06
CA ASN A 339 -30.02 -9.20 -4.30
C ASN A 339 -29.15 -7.93 -4.29
N GLY A 340 -29.58 -6.91 -3.55
CA GLY A 340 -28.79 -5.69 -3.31
C GLY A 340 -27.77 -5.80 -2.18
N LEU A 341 -27.57 -7.00 -1.58
CA LEU A 341 -26.61 -7.19 -0.50
C LEU A 341 -25.21 -6.75 -0.94
N CYS A 342 -24.58 -5.92 -0.13
CA CYS A 342 -23.26 -5.38 -0.43
C CYS A 342 -22.35 -5.38 0.82
N VAL A 343 -21.04 -5.41 0.57
CA VAL A 343 -19.99 -5.40 1.60
C VAL A 343 -18.99 -4.29 1.30
N GLY A 344 -18.78 -3.38 2.26
CA GLY A 344 -17.88 -2.25 2.12
C GLY A 344 -18.34 -1.21 1.05
N PRO A 345 -17.45 -0.32 0.60
CA PRO A 345 -16.03 -0.20 0.99
C PRO A 345 -15.80 0.45 2.37
N GLN A 346 -16.85 0.98 3.01
CA GLN A 346 -16.71 1.67 4.29
C GLN A 346 -16.32 0.69 5.40
N ARG A 347 -15.32 1.06 6.20
CA ARG A 347 -14.92 0.35 7.40
C ARG A 347 -15.75 0.82 8.59
N VAL A 348 -16.15 -0.14 9.45
CA VAL A 348 -16.82 0.12 10.73
C VAL A 348 -16.27 -0.83 11.81
N ALA A 349 -16.49 -0.51 13.07
CA ALA A 349 -16.18 -1.46 14.13
C ALA A 349 -17.18 -2.65 14.09
N PRO A 350 -16.72 -3.93 14.17
CA PRO A 350 -17.60 -5.07 14.25
C PRO A 350 -18.50 -5.03 15.50
N LEU A 351 -19.78 -5.40 15.37
CA LEU A 351 -20.72 -5.45 16.49
C LEU A 351 -20.23 -6.35 17.63
N CYS A 352 -19.70 -7.53 17.30
CA CYS A 352 -19.20 -8.49 18.27
C CYS A 352 -18.07 -7.94 19.13
N ARG A 353 -17.21 -7.08 18.57
CA ARG A 353 -16.14 -6.42 19.33
C ARG A 353 -16.65 -5.26 20.16
N THR A 354 -17.54 -4.45 19.59
CA THR A 354 -18.11 -3.28 20.27
C THR A 354 -18.97 -3.71 21.46
N ALA A 355 -19.69 -4.82 21.35
CA ALA A 355 -20.53 -5.36 22.41
C ALA A 355 -19.73 -5.87 23.63
N LEU A 356 -18.43 -6.09 23.54
CA LEU A 356 -17.60 -6.37 24.71
C LEU A 356 -17.49 -5.15 25.64
N ARG A 357 -17.56 -3.95 25.09
CA ARG A 357 -17.54 -2.69 25.81
C ARG A 357 -18.97 -2.19 26.14
N PHE A 358 -19.92 -2.49 25.29
CA PHE A 358 -21.31 -2.05 25.36
C PHE A 358 -22.25 -3.25 25.33
N PRO A 359 -22.42 -3.96 26.47
CA PRO A 359 -23.21 -5.20 26.56
C PRO A 359 -24.72 -5.01 26.30
N GLU A 360 -25.21 -3.78 26.20
CA GLU A 360 -26.59 -3.46 25.83
C GLU A 360 -26.89 -3.65 24.34
N ILE A 361 -25.90 -3.66 23.44
CA ILE A 361 -26.10 -3.82 21.99
C ILE A 361 -26.92 -5.08 21.64
N PRO A 362 -26.63 -6.29 22.15
CA PRO A 362 -27.43 -7.48 21.87
C PRO A 362 -28.89 -7.33 22.27
N ALA A 363 -29.17 -6.66 23.39
CA ALA A 363 -30.53 -6.44 23.85
C ALA A 363 -31.33 -5.53 22.91
N VAL A 364 -30.71 -4.46 22.41
CA VAL A 364 -31.29 -3.56 21.41
C VAL A 364 -31.59 -4.32 20.11
N LEU A 365 -30.62 -5.08 19.59
CA LEU A 365 -30.81 -5.88 18.38
C LEU A 365 -31.97 -6.89 18.50
N LYS A 366 -32.06 -7.62 19.62
CA LYS A 366 -33.16 -8.55 19.90
C LYS A 366 -34.51 -7.83 20.05
N ARG A 367 -34.52 -6.62 20.62
CA ARG A 367 -35.74 -5.80 20.72
C ARG A 367 -36.23 -5.40 19.33
N LEU A 368 -35.34 -4.94 18.46
CA LEU A 368 -35.67 -4.58 17.07
C LEU A 368 -36.10 -5.81 16.25
N GLU A 369 -35.50 -6.96 16.47
CA GLU A 369 -35.89 -8.22 15.84
C GLU A 369 -37.37 -8.60 16.21
N ARG A 370 -37.83 -8.30 17.41
CA ARG A 370 -39.20 -8.60 17.85
C ARG A 370 -40.27 -7.65 17.30
N LEU A 371 -39.87 -6.54 16.65
CA LEU A 371 -40.83 -5.62 16.05
C LEU A 371 -41.75 -6.33 15.06
N LYS A 372 -43.06 -6.02 15.12
CA LYS A 372 -44.05 -6.55 14.16
C LYS A 372 -43.95 -5.87 12.79
N THR A 373 -43.49 -4.61 12.76
CA THR A 373 -43.30 -3.82 11.55
C THR A 373 -41.98 -4.14 10.92
N ARG A 374 -41.97 -4.28 9.58
CA ARG A 374 -40.71 -4.47 8.81
C ARG A 374 -39.94 -3.18 8.78
N ILE A 375 -38.63 -3.24 9.14
CA ILE A 375 -37.73 -2.11 9.03
C ILE A 375 -37.35 -1.89 7.55
N PRO A 376 -37.57 -0.70 6.98
CA PRO A 376 -37.24 -0.43 5.58
C PRO A 376 -35.71 -0.28 5.41
N LEU A 377 -35.06 -1.33 4.94
CA LEU A 377 -33.61 -1.40 4.77
C LEU A 377 -33.06 -0.41 3.71
N SER A 378 -33.91 0.05 2.79
CA SER A 378 -33.55 1.12 1.85
C SER A 378 -33.32 2.48 2.55
N LEU A 379 -33.89 2.64 3.74
CA LEU A 379 -33.78 3.87 4.53
C LEU A 379 -32.84 3.72 5.74
N TYR A 380 -32.82 2.57 6.40
CA TYR A 380 -32.10 2.37 7.66
C TYR A 380 -31.34 1.07 7.67
N ASN A 381 -30.15 1.08 8.29
CA ASN A 381 -29.46 -0.15 8.66
C ASN A 381 -29.71 -0.44 10.15
N PRO A 382 -30.59 -1.39 10.52
CA PRO A 382 -30.95 -1.64 11.91
C PRO A 382 -29.81 -2.20 12.75
N CYS A 383 -28.75 -2.66 12.13
CA CYS A 383 -27.55 -3.16 12.79
C CYS A 383 -26.48 -2.09 13.02
N THR A 384 -26.75 -0.84 12.61
CA THR A 384 -25.81 0.28 12.80
C THR A 384 -26.06 1.00 14.12
N PHE A 385 -24.96 1.29 14.83
CA PHE A 385 -24.95 2.12 16.03
C PHE A 385 -23.88 3.21 15.91
N TYR A 386 -24.16 4.34 16.53
CA TYR A 386 -23.24 5.47 16.68
C TYR A 386 -22.78 5.58 18.14
N LEU A 387 -21.51 5.86 18.33
CA LEU A 387 -20.83 5.90 19.62
C LEU A 387 -20.06 7.21 19.74
N ALA A 388 -20.22 7.91 20.86
CA ALA A 388 -19.31 9.02 21.18
C ALA A 388 -17.87 8.49 21.34
N LYS A 389 -16.89 9.23 20.84
CA LYS A 389 -15.49 8.94 21.16
C LYS A 389 -15.20 9.29 22.63
N ASP A 390 -14.28 8.55 23.23
CA ASP A 390 -13.82 8.82 24.59
C ASP A 390 -13.27 10.25 24.71
N GLY A 391 -13.67 10.96 25.75
CA GLY A 391 -13.26 12.33 25.98
C GLY A 391 -13.91 13.39 25.08
N THR A 392 -14.91 13.00 24.25
CA THR A 392 -15.61 13.97 23.39
C THR A 392 -16.48 14.89 24.22
N SER A 393 -16.30 16.20 24.04
CA SER A 393 -17.23 17.22 24.53
C SER A 393 -18.09 17.69 23.36
N PHE A 394 -19.41 17.49 23.47
CA PHE A 394 -20.36 18.01 22.48
C PHE A 394 -20.72 19.46 22.81
N GLY A 395 -20.62 20.34 21.81
CA GLY A 395 -20.98 21.77 21.97
C GLY A 395 -22.50 22.02 22.07
N SER A 396 -23.33 21.06 21.63
CA SER A 396 -24.79 21.12 21.70
C SER A 396 -25.29 20.18 22.78
N GLU A 397 -26.19 20.68 23.65
CA GLU A 397 -26.86 19.90 24.69
C GLU A 397 -27.76 18.81 24.10
N ALA A 398 -28.43 19.10 22.99
CA ALA A 398 -29.25 18.12 22.26
C ALA A 398 -28.41 16.95 21.74
N VAL A 399 -27.25 17.19 21.15
CA VAL A 399 -26.31 16.16 20.68
C VAL A 399 -25.75 15.35 21.86
N ARG A 400 -25.45 16.01 22.97
CA ARG A 400 -25.01 15.35 24.20
C ARG A 400 -26.07 14.43 24.79
N ALA A 401 -27.33 14.87 24.79
CA ALA A 401 -28.46 14.05 25.26
C ALA A 401 -28.64 12.79 24.42
N VAL A 402 -28.35 12.84 23.12
CA VAL A 402 -28.44 11.69 22.22
C VAL A 402 -27.24 10.75 22.37
N PHE A 403 -26.02 11.27 22.33
CA PHE A 403 -24.79 10.45 22.21
C PHE A 403 -24.01 10.30 23.53
N GLY A 404 -24.42 10.96 24.60
CA GLY A 404 -23.71 10.96 25.87
C GLY A 404 -23.93 9.72 26.75
N HIS A 405 -24.91 8.86 26.43
CA HIS A 405 -25.35 7.77 27.30
C HIS A 405 -25.05 6.36 26.76
N GLY A 406 -24.27 6.23 25.70
CA GLY A 406 -23.91 4.93 25.14
C GLY A 406 -24.17 4.79 23.64
N PRO A 407 -24.23 3.54 23.12
CA PRO A 407 -24.47 3.30 21.71
C PRO A 407 -25.90 3.64 21.30
N VAL A 408 -26.04 4.44 20.25
CA VAL A 408 -27.33 4.87 19.71
C VAL A 408 -27.61 4.14 18.41
N ASN A 409 -28.71 3.40 18.35
CA ASN A 409 -29.08 2.66 17.14
C ASN A 409 -29.61 3.58 16.04
N GLU A 410 -29.16 3.38 14.78
CA GLU A 410 -29.53 4.20 13.62
C GLU A 410 -31.04 4.22 13.38
N TYR A 411 -31.71 3.06 13.43
CA TYR A 411 -33.15 2.99 13.19
C TYR A 411 -33.93 3.71 14.27
N GLU A 412 -33.60 3.50 15.55
CA GLU A 412 -34.29 4.16 16.66
C GLU A 412 -34.11 5.68 16.64
N LEU A 413 -32.88 6.13 16.27
CA LEU A 413 -32.57 7.55 16.17
C LEU A 413 -33.30 8.24 15.03
N LEU A 414 -33.25 7.68 13.83
CA LEU A 414 -33.77 8.34 12.62
C LEU A 414 -35.27 8.11 12.38
N SER A 415 -35.87 7.07 12.94
CA SER A 415 -37.32 6.83 12.89
C SER A 415 -38.10 7.70 13.88
N ASN A 416 -37.46 8.14 14.96
CA ASN A 416 -38.06 9.00 15.97
C ASN A 416 -37.79 10.48 15.66
N ARG A 417 -38.72 11.13 14.95
CA ARG A 417 -38.66 12.55 14.57
C ARG A 417 -38.49 13.54 15.75
N ALA A 418 -38.77 13.11 16.97
CA ALA A 418 -38.66 13.94 18.17
C ALA A 418 -37.20 14.19 18.58
N CYS A 419 -36.22 13.41 18.09
CA CYS A 419 -34.80 13.58 18.45
C CYS A 419 -34.10 14.75 17.74
N GLY A 420 -34.70 15.36 16.70
CA GLY A 420 -34.14 16.53 16.00
C GLY A 420 -32.82 16.31 15.27
N THR A 421 -32.28 15.08 15.28
CA THR A 421 -30.99 14.72 14.66
C THR A 421 -31.23 14.08 13.31
N ASP A 422 -30.64 14.63 12.26
CA ASP A 422 -30.73 14.11 10.90
C ASP A 422 -29.42 13.42 10.43
N ARG A 423 -29.50 12.76 9.28
CA ARG A 423 -28.33 12.09 8.69
C ARG A 423 -27.19 13.02 8.35
N TRP A 424 -27.49 14.28 8.03
CA TRP A 424 -26.48 15.27 7.69
C TRP A 424 -25.67 15.65 8.94
N GLU A 425 -26.35 15.84 10.07
CA GLU A 425 -25.70 16.13 11.35
C GLU A 425 -24.83 14.95 11.82
N ILE A 426 -25.33 13.71 11.72
CA ILE A 426 -24.58 12.50 12.02
C ILE A 426 -23.29 12.44 11.18
N ARG A 427 -23.39 12.65 9.85
CA ARG A 427 -22.21 12.67 8.97
C ARG A 427 -21.21 13.76 9.37
N LYS A 428 -21.70 14.92 9.76
CA LYS A 428 -20.85 16.03 10.21
C LYS A 428 -20.13 15.68 11.52
N LEU A 429 -20.78 15.02 12.43
CA LEU A 429 -20.17 14.54 13.68
C LEU A 429 -19.12 13.44 13.41
N GLU A 430 -19.40 12.50 12.50
CA GLU A 430 -18.44 11.48 12.06
C GLU A 430 -17.21 12.11 11.37
N GLN A 431 -17.40 13.04 10.43
CA GLN A 431 -16.32 13.76 9.74
C GLN A 431 -15.44 14.55 10.70
N ARG A 432 -16.02 15.13 11.76
CA ARG A 432 -15.31 15.80 12.83
C ARG A 432 -14.64 14.83 13.81
N GLY A 433 -14.86 13.52 13.64
CA GLY A 433 -14.32 12.51 14.53
C GLY A 433 -14.88 12.51 15.95
N LEU A 434 -16.06 13.10 16.17
CA LEU A 434 -16.71 13.17 17.49
C LEU A 434 -17.49 11.90 17.81
N ILE A 435 -18.00 11.21 16.79
CA ILE A 435 -18.66 9.91 16.90
C ILE A 435 -18.00 8.89 15.98
N THR A 436 -18.15 7.61 16.33
CA THR A 436 -17.73 6.47 15.52
C THR A 436 -18.92 5.57 15.22
N ARG A 437 -18.83 4.80 14.15
CA ARG A 437 -19.87 3.87 13.73
C ARG A 437 -19.45 2.43 14.01
N THR A 438 -20.37 1.63 14.54
CA THR A 438 -20.31 0.17 14.58
C THR A 438 -21.48 -0.42 13.82
N SER A 439 -21.27 -1.51 13.12
CA SER A 439 -22.32 -2.18 12.35
C SER A 439 -21.97 -3.63 12.09
N LEU A 440 -22.87 -4.34 11.40
CA LEU A 440 -22.65 -5.70 10.96
C LEU A 440 -21.54 -5.78 9.91
N THR A 441 -20.60 -6.71 10.09
CA THR A 441 -19.41 -6.87 9.26
C THR A 441 -19.17 -8.35 8.92
N PRO A 442 -18.30 -8.69 7.94
CA PRO A 442 -17.88 -10.06 7.70
C PRO A 442 -17.31 -10.75 8.95
N THR A 443 -16.66 -10.03 9.86
CA THR A 443 -16.20 -10.56 11.15
C THR A 443 -17.38 -11.06 12.01
N ASP A 444 -18.49 -10.32 12.07
CA ASP A 444 -19.68 -10.74 12.80
C ASP A 444 -20.30 -12.00 12.21
N PHE A 445 -20.34 -12.10 10.89
CA PHE A 445 -20.79 -13.33 10.22
C PHE A 445 -19.88 -14.52 10.54
N CYS A 446 -18.55 -14.34 10.57
CA CYS A 446 -17.62 -15.39 11.00
C CYS A 446 -17.93 -15.89 12.42
N VAL A 447 -18.19 -14.96 13.35
CA VAL A 447 -18.53 -15.28 14.74
C VAL A 447 -19.90 -15.97 14.82
N ALA A 448 -20.91 -15.46 14.12
CA ALA A 448 -22.26 -16.04 14.08
C ALA A 448 -22.29 -17.45 13.49
N MET A 449 -21.48 -17.71 12.44
CA MET A 449 -21.29 -19.02 11.82
C MET A 449 -20.36 -19.95 12.63
N LYS A 450 -19.85 -19.51 13.78
CA LYS A 450 -18.89 -20.27 14.63
C LYS A 450 -17.56 -20.63 13.93
N ARG A 451 -17.13 -19.81 12.96
CA ARG A 451 -15.87 -20.01 12.23
C ARG A 451 -14.68 -19.31 12.90
N CYS A 452 -14.94 -18.37 13.81
CA CYS A 452 -13.94 -17.69 14.63
C CYS A 452 -14.54 -17.28 15.99
N ASP A 453 -13.65 -16.98 16.94
CA ASP A 453 -14.00 -16.52 18.29
C ASP A 453 -13.37 -15.14 18.54
N LEU A 454 -14.03 -14.07 18.06
CA LEU A 454 -13.48 -12.71 18.04
C LEU A 454 -14.40 -11.70 18.75
N GLY A 455 -15.11 -12.11 19.83
CA GLY A 455 -15.94 -11.20 20.60
C GLY A 455 -17.29 -11.78 20.99
N SER A 456 -18.31 -10.93 21.19
CA SER A 456 -19.65 -11.35 21.63
C SER A 456 -20.38 -12.15 20.55
N LYS A 457 -20.51 -13.45 20.80
CA LYS A 457 -21.32 -14.37 19.96
C LYS A 457 -22.78 -13.96 19.92
N GLU A 458 -23.28 -13.45 21.05
CA GLU A 458 -24.66 -12.99 21.18
C GLU A 458 -24.95 -11.79 20.29
N ALA A 459 -24.05 -10.78 20.27
CA ALA A 459 -24.20 -9.60 19.41
C ALA A 459 -24.14 -9.97 17.92
N ALA A 460 -23.19 -10.82 17.54
CA ALA A 460 -23.05 -11.29 16.17
C ALA A 460 -24.31 -12.02 15.68
N GLN A 461 -24.80 -12.99 16.46
CA GLN A 461 -26.03 -13.76 16.14
C GLN A 461 -27.24 -12.85 16.06
N ALA A 462 -27.44 -11.97 17.05
CA ALA A 462 -28.58 -11.06 17.05
C ALA A 462 -28.57 -10.11 15.85
N GLY A 463 -27.39 -9.60 15.45
CA GLY A 463 -27.23 -8.75 14.27
C GLY A 463 -27.59 -9.48 12.98
N VAL A 464 -27.07 -10.69 12.78
CA VAL A 464 -27.35 -11.50 11.57
C VAL A 464 -28.82 -11.91 11.53
N CYS A 465 -29.41 -12.30 12.65
CA CYS A 465 -30.85 -12.65 12.73
C CYS A 465 -31.74 -11.44 12.40
N LEU A 466 -31.44 -10.27 12.98
CA LEU A 466 -32.18 -9.03 12.69
C LEU A 466 -32.11 -8.65 11.21
N MET A 467 -30.91 -8.70 10.60
CA MET A 467 -30.73 -8.40 9.18
C MET A 467 -31.48 -9.40 8.29
N ALA A 468 -31.42 -10.71 8.59
CA ALA A 468 -32.13 -11.76 7.86
C ALA A 468 -33.66 -11.54 7.93
N LYS A 469 -34.19 -11.24 9.12
CA LYS A 469 -35.60 -10.92 9.30
C LYS A 469 -36.02 -9.67 8.53
N ALA A 470 -35.22 -8.61 8.59
CA ALA A 470 -35.49 -7.36 7.87
C ALA A 470 -35.50 -7.55 6.35
N MET A 471 -34.69 -8.48 5.83
CA MET A 471 -34.71 -8.89 4.41
C MET A 471 -35.80 -9.90 4.08
N GLY A 472 -36.45 -10.52 5.08
CA GLY A 472 -37.47 -11.54 4.89
C GLY A 472 -36.93 -12.90 4.45
N VAL A 473 -35.70 -13.24 4.86
CA VAL A 473 -35.03 -14.48 4.48
C VAL A 473 -34.58 -15.28 5.70
N ALA A 474 -34.32 -16.57 5.51
CA ALA A 474 -33.74 -17.39 6.57
C ALA A 474 -32.27 -16.98 6.83
N HIS A 475 -31.84 -17.08 8.09
CA HIS A 475 -30.46 -16.79 8.51
C HIS A 475 -29.39 -17.49 7.62
N ALA A 476 -29.59 -18.78 7.33
CA ALA A 476 -28.66 -19.56 6.50
C ALA A 476 -28.57 -19.04 5.05
N VAL A 477 -29.69 -18.52 4.51
CA VAL A 477 -29.70 -17.91 3.15
C VAL A 477 -28.88 -16.64 3.15
N LEU A 478 -29.06 -15.74 4.13
CA LEU A 478 -28.27 -14.51 4.24
C LEU A 478 -26.77 -14.82 4.35
N CYS A 479 -26.37 -15.80 5.19
CA CYS A 479 -24.98 -16.19 5.35
C CYS A 479 -24.36 -16.68 4.02
N ARG A 480 -25.06 -17.57 3.30
CA ARG A 480 -24.61 -18.06 1.98
C ARG A 480 -24.51 -16.95 0.95
N THR A 481 -25.48 -16.03 0.92
CA THR A 481 -25.44 -14.90 -0.02
C THR A 481 -24.26 -13.98 0.28
N LEU A 482 -23.97 -13.72 1.56
CA LEU A 482 -22.77 -12.94 1.92
C LEU A 482 -21.48 -13.62 1.44
N GLU A 483 -21.37 -14.93 1.60
CA GLU A 483 -20.21 -15.69 1.10
C GLU A 483 -20.05 -15.54 -0.42
N LYS A 484 -21.16 -15.63 -1.17
CA LYS A 484 -21.15 -15.40 -2.63
C LYS A 484 -20.72 -13.98 -2.98
N VAL A 485 -21.20 -12.95 -2.28
CA VAL A 485 -20.83 -11.54 -2.52
C VAL A 485 -19.33 -11.33 -2.26
N VAL A 486 -18.80 -11.88 -1.16
CA VAL A 486 -17.37 -11.80 -0.84
C VAL A 486 -16.54 -12.53 -1.89
N ALA A 487 -16.92 -13.77 -2.23
CA ALA A 487 -16.24 -14.58 -3.24
C ALA A 487 -16.25 -13.91 -4.62
N GLY A 488 -17.41 -13.41 -5.05
CA GLY A 488 -17.54 -12.70 -6.33
C GLY A 488 -16.60 -11.50 -6.44
N ARG A 489 -16.49 -10.70 -5.37
CA ARG A 489 -15.57 -9.55 -5.36
C ARG A 489 -14.11 -9.99 -5.40
N LEU A 490 -13.70 -10.99 -4.61
CA LEU A 490 -12.32 -11.49 -4.62
C LEU A 490 -11.95 -12.09 -5.99
N CYS A 491 -12.81 -12.94 -6.55
CA CYS A 491 -12.59 -13.54 -7.87
C CYS A 491 -12.52 -12.48 -8.98
N THR A 492 -13.40 -11.47 -8.95
CA THR A 492 -13.41 -10.35 -9.90
C THR A 492 -12.07 -9.60 -9.88
N GLU A 493 -11.54 -9.28 -8.69
CA GLU A 493 -10.26 -8.57 -8.60
C GLU A 493 -9.07 -9.44 -9.00
N ALA A 494 -9.11 -10.75 -8.72
CA ALA A 494 -8.11 -11.70 -9.19
C ALA A 494 -8.08 -11.80 -10.73
N VAL A 495 -9.25 -11.88 -11.37
CA VAL A 495 -9.38 -11.88 -12.84
C VAL A 495 -8.87 -10.56 -13.44
N LYS A 496 -9.22 -9.41 -12.87
CA LYS A 496 -8.71 -8.11 -13.31
C LYS A 496 -7.19 -8.00 -13.17
N LEU A 497 -6.60 -8.61 -12.13
CA LEU A 497 -5.15 -8.64 -11.94
C LEU A 497 -4.46 -9.49 -13.00
N CYS A 498 -5.02 -10.68 -13.31
CA CYS A 498 -4.43 -11.62 -14.26
C CYS A 498 -4.55 -11.17 -15.72
N PHE A 499 -5.69 -10.58 -16.10
CA PHE A 499 -6.04 -10.27 -17.49
C PHE A 499 -5.95 -8.77 -17.83
N GLY A 500 -5.79 -7.89 -16.84
CA GLY A 500 -5.64 -6.46 -17.07
C GLY A 500 -6.84 -5.85 -17.83
N ARG A 501 -6.58 -5.26 -19.02
CA ARG A 501 -7.61 -4.62 -19.84
C ARG A 501 -8.60 -5.61 -20.46
N ASP A 502 -8.18 -6.85 -20.68
CA ASP A 502 -9.00 -7.89 -21.30
C ASP A 502 -9.98 -8.54 -20.31
N ALA A 503 -9.89 -8.20 -19.03
CA ALA A 503 -10.76 -8.71 -17.99
C ALA A 503 -12.24 -8.38 -18.21
N SER A 504 -12.57 -7.25 -18.85
CA SER A 504 -13.96 -6.77 -18.98
C SER A 504 -14.86 -7.75 -19.74
N ALA A 505 -14.36 -8.31 -20.84
CA ALA A 505 -15.10 -9.31 -21.63
C ALA A 505 -15.31 -10.61 -20.84
N LEU A 506 -14.29 -11.05 -20.10
CA LEU A 506 -14.38 -12.25 -19.27
C LEU A 506 -15.33 -12.04 -18.07
N LEU A 507 -15.31 -10.87 -17.44
CA LEU A 507 -16.19 -10.54 -16.33
C LEU A 507 -17.67 -10.46 -16.76
N ALA A 508 -17.97 -9.92 -17.93
CA ALA A 508 -19.33 -9.93 -18.47
C ALA A 508 -19.87 -11.36 -18.67
N LEU A 509 -19.00 -12.32 -18.95
CA LEU A 509 -19.36 -13.73 -18.97
C LEU A 509 -19.51 -14.31 -17.56
N MET A 510 -18.76 -13.82 -16.59
CA MET A 510 -18.75 -14.31 -15.20
C MET A 510 -19.97 -13.86 -14.38
N ASP A 511 -20.60 -12.73 -14.69
CA ASP A 511 -21.84 -12.28 -14.01
C ASP A 511 -22.98 -13.30 -14.15
N HIS A 512 -22.91 -14.16 -15.16
CA HIS A 512 -23.80 -15.33 -15.32
C HIS A 512 -23.25 -16.62 -14.71
N TRP A 513 -22.12 -16.55 -14.01
CA TRP A 513 -21.24 -17.70 -13.76
C TRP A 513 -21.08 -18.14 -12.31
N LEU A 514 -21.37 -17.29 -11.34
CA LEU A 514 -21.48 -17.75 -9.96
C LEU A 514 -22.75 -18.62 -9.91
N PRO A 515 -22.61 -19.96 -9.83
CA PRO A 515 -23.75 -20.86 -9.96
C PRO A 515 -24.76 -20.52 -8.87
N ASP A 516 -26.00 -20.25 -9.30
CA ASP A 516 -27.14 -20.31 -8.42
C ASP A 516 -27.22 -21.78 -7.96
N GLU A 517 -26.92 -22.01 -6.67
CA GLU A 517 -27.09 -23.32 -6.03
C GLU A 517 -28.59 -23.70 -5.87
N ASN A 518 -29.48 -23.03 -6.61
CA ASN A 518 -30.85 -23.46 -6.65
C ASN A 518 -30.89 -24.70 -7.57
N PRO A 519 -31.07 -25.92 -7.04
CA PRO A 519 -31.10 -27.13 -7.86
C PRO A 519 -32.24 -27.13 -8.89
N ASP A 520 -33.24 -26.25 -8.71
CA ASP A 520 -34.36 -26.08 -9.62
C ASP A 520 -34.06 -25.12 -10.79
N CYS A 521 -32.99 -24.32 -10.71
CA CYS A 521 -32.43 -23.54 -11.81
C CYS A 521 -31.22 -24.22 -12.43
N LYS A 522 -31.33 -25.50 -12.81
CA LYS A 522 -30.38 -26.10 -13.77
C LYS A 522 -30.59 -25.35 -15.08
N ALA A 523 -29.71 -24.40 -15.31
CA ALA A 523 -29.70 -23.61 -16.53
C ALA A 523 -29.72 -24.57 -17.71
N GLU A 524 -30.74 -24.44 -18.57
CA GLU A 524 -30.84 -25.06 -19.89
C GLU A 524 -29.74 -24.56 -20.85
N ASN A 525 -28.65 -24.03 -20.31
CA ASN A 525 -27.58 -23.48 -21.11
C ASN A 525 -26.66 -24.65 -21.53
N PRO A 526 -26.62 -25.00 -22.85
CA PRO A 526 -25.86 -26.14 -23.35
C PRO A 526 -24.32 -25.93 -23.24
N MET A 527 -23.85 -24.77 -22.81
CA MET A 527 -22.43 -24.45 -22.66
C MET A 527 -22.10 -24.07 -21.22
N GLN A 528 -21.04 -24.64 -20.73
CA GLN A 528 -20.40 -24.27 -19.46
C GLN A 528 -19.00 -23.75 -19.73
N ILE A 529 -18.66 -22.58 -19.18
CA ILE A 529 -17.30 -22.04 -19.20
C ILE A 529 -16.73 -22.23 -17.79
N SER A 530 -15.51 -22.73 -17.63
CA SER A 530 -14.82 -22.82 -16.37
C SER A 530 -13.50 -22.08 -16.39
N VAL A 531 -13.22 -21.23 -15.40
CA VAL A 531 -11.96 -20.49 -15.23
C VAL A 531 -11.16 -21.15 -14.11
N ARG A 532 -9.92 -21.48 -14.41
CA ARG A 532 -9.04 -22.13 -13.45
C ARG A 532 -7.80 -21.27 -13.18
N LEU A 533 -7.46 -21.10 -11.92
CA LEU A 533 -6.16 -20.56 -11.52
C LEU A 533 -5.07 -21.64 -11.71
N ASN A 534 -4.03 -21.30 -12.46
CA ASN A 534 -2.89 -22.21 -12.69
C ASN A 534 -1.81 -22.11 -11.60
N VAL A 535 -2.03 -21.27 -10.60
CA VAL A 535 -1.13 -21.06 -9.46
C VAL A 535 -1.92 -21.15 -8.16
N PRO A 536 -1.29 -21.57 -7.05
CA PRO A 536 -1.97 -21.57 -5.75
C PRO A 536 -2.26 -20.15 -5.26
N VAL A 537 -3.30 -20.04 -4.44
CA VAL A 537 -3.62 -18.83 -3.69
C VAL A 537 -2.86 -18.87 -2.36
N LEU A 538 -1.99 -17.90 -2.13
CA LEU A 538 -1.20 -17.79 -0.91
C LEU A 538 -1.87 -16.75 -0.01
N GLY A 539 -2.53 -17.21 1.04
CA GLY A 539 -3.32 -16.35 1.93
C GLY A 539 -2.50 -15.70 3.03
N ALA A 540 -2.74 -14.41 3.28
CA ALA A 540 -2.23 -13.64 4.40
C ALA A 540 -3.37 -12.84 5.06
N GLY A 541 -3.15 -12.36 6.28
CA GLY A 541 -4.12 -11.59 7.05
C GLY A 541 -5.16 -12.44 7.80
N ALA A 542 -5.60 -11.96 8.96
CA ALA A 542 -6.43 -12.76 9.88
C ALA A 542 -7.77 -13.28 9.29
N PRO A 543 -8.53 -12.55 8.47
CA PRO A 543 -9.75 -13.05 7.83
C PRO A 543 -9.51 -14.11 6.75
N ALA A 544 -8.30 -14.23 6.21
CA ALA A 544 -7.98 -15.11 5.08
C ALA A 544 -8.43 -16.57 5.29
N LYS A 545 -8.25 -17.10 6.51
CA LYS A 545 -8.62 -18.48 6.86
C LYS A 545 -10.10 -18.81 6.60
N VAL A 546 -10.98 -17.84 6.82
CA VAL A 546 -12.42 -18.05 6.69
C VAL A 546 -12.91 -17.79 5.27
N TRP A 547 -12.35 -16.76 4.61
CA TRP A 547 -12.91 -16.24 3.38
C TRP A 547 -12.22 -16.72 2.11
N LEU A 548 -10.89 -16.96 2.11
CA LEU A 548 -10.18 -17.29 0.88
C LEU A 548 -10.49 -18.70 0.36
N PRO A 549 -10.48 -19.78 1.16
CA PRO A 549 -10.72 -21.11 0.63
C PRO A 549 -12.07 -21.24 -0.09
N PRO A 550 -13.23 -20.85 0.50
CA PRO A 550 -14.50 -20.96 -0.21
C PRO A 550 -14.58 -20.01 -1.42
N SER A 551 -13.94 -18.82 -1.36
CA SER A 551 -13.96 -17.88 -2.46
C SER A 551 -13.22 -18.38 -3.69
N PHE A 552 -12.00 -18.88 -3.53
CA PHE A 552 -11.18 -19.31 -4.67
C PHE A 552 -11.48 -20.75 -5.14
N ALA A 553 -12.29 -21.51 -4.40
CA ALA A 553 -12.86 -22.77 -4.91
C ALA A 553 -13.66 -22.56 -6.20
N HIS A 554 -14.31 -21.39 -6.38
CA HIS A 554 -15.02 -21.01 -7.62
C HIS A 554 -14.08 -20.86 -8.83
N LEU A 555 -12.79 -20.61 -8.61
CA LEU A 555 -11.77 -20.57 -9.66
C LEU A 555 -10.90 -21.83 -9.66
N HIS A 556 -11.35 -22.93 -9.06
CA HIS A 556 -10.58 -24.17 -8.88
C HIS A 556 -9.16 -23.90 -8.35
N GLY A 557 -9.01 -22.90 -7.48
CA GLY A 557 -7.74 -22.48 -6.92
C GLY A 557 -7.46 -23.13 -5.57
N ASP A 558 -6.31 -23.80 -5.44
CA ASP A 558 -5.84 -24.32 -4.16
C ASP A 558 -5.40 -23.18 -3.26
N THR A 559 -5.98 -23.06 -2.06
CA THR A 559 -5.60 -22.03 -1.08
C THR A 559 -4.63 -22.61 -0.06
N ILE A 560 -3.45 -21.99 0.04
CA ILE A 560 -2.41 -22.31 1.02
C ILE A 560 -2.40 -21.22 2.08
N LEU A 561 -2.66 -21.62 3.32
CA LEU A 561 -2.59 -20.77 4.50
C LEU A 561 -1.44 -21.27 5.37
N PRO A 562 -0.26 -20.64 5.32
CA PRO A 562 0.89 -21.07 6.11
C PRO A 562 0.65 -20.84 7.60
N GLU A 563 1.38 -21.54 8.45
CA GLU A 563 1.47 -21.14 9.86
C GLU A 563 1.92 -19.68 9.96
N HIS A 564 1.39 -18.93 10.93
CA HIS A 564 1.66 -17.50 11.11
C HIS A 564 1.17 -16.56 9.97
N PHE A 565 0.25 -17.01 9.11
CA PHE A 565 -0.35 -16.17 8.06
C PHE A 565 -0.93 -14.84 8.57
N ALA A 566 -1.35 -14.80 9.84
CA ALA A 566 -1.94 -13.62 10.47
C ALA A 566 -0.95 -12.46 10.73
N VAL A 567 0.35 -12.75 10.71
CA VAL A 567 1.46 -11.77 10.88
C VAL A 567 2.39 -11.77 9.67
N GLY A 568 1.90 -12.24 8.52
CA GLY A 568 2.67 -12.41 7.28
C GLY A 568 3.38 -11.14 6.82
N THR A 569 2.76 -9.97 6.97
CA THR A 569 3.36 -8.67 6.61
C THR A 569 4.60 -8.36 7.46
N ALA A 570 4.53 -8.57 8.77
CA ALA A 570 5.68 -8.37 9.66
C ALA A 570 6.80 -9.38 9.36
N VAL A 571 6.45 -10.65 9.04
CA VAL A 571 7.43 -11.64 8.55
C VAL A 571 8.10 -11.16 7.28
N GLY A 572 7.33 -10.67 6.31
CA GLY A 572 7.86 -10.15 5.05
C GLY A 572 8.79 -8.95 5.24
N ALA A 573 8.47 -8.06 6.17
CA ALA A 573 9.36 -6.98 6.57
C ALA A 573 10.70 -7.53 7.13
N ALA A 574 10.65 -8.54 8.02
CA ALA A 574 11.85 -9.15 8.62
C ALA A 574 12.77 -9.83 7.60
N VAL A 575 12.20 -10.46 6.55
CA VAL A 575 12.97 -11.27 5.59
C VAL A 575 13.36 -10.51 4.32
N GLY A 576 12.96 -9.24 4.19
CA GLY A 576 13.33 -8.39 3.08
C GLY A 576 14.84 -8.23 2.93
N ALA A 577 15.28 -7.85 1.74
CA ALA A 577 16.67 -7.49 1.46
C ALA A 577 16.75 -6.01 1.06
N VAL A 578 17.83 -5.34 1.43
CA VAL A 578 18.12 -4.00 0.91
C VAL A 578 18.30 -4.08 -0.59
N GLY A 579 17.66 -3.18 -1.33
CA GLY A 579 17.82 -3.20 -2.78
C GLY A 579 17.19 -2.00 -3.46
N PHE A 580 17.66 -1.74 -4.67
CA PHE A 580 17.11 -0.72 -5.57
C PHE A 580 17.58 -0.94 -7.00
N SER A 581 17.02 -0.16 -7.91
CA SER A 581 17.38 -0.16 -9.32
C SER A 581 17.82 1.23 -9.77
N LEU A 582 18.89 1.31 -10.57
CA LEU A 582 19.33 2.51 -11.27
C LEU A 582 19.24 2.28 -12.76
N SER A 583 18.89 3.33 -13.52
CA SER A 583 18.82 3.24 -14.98
C SER A 583 19.51 4.42 -15.66
N ALA A 584 20.07 4.15 -16.84
CA ALA A 584 20.59 5.15 -17.77
C ALA A 584 20.10 4.82 -19.18
N GLU A 585 20.12 5.79 -20.08
CA GLU A 585 19.63 5.63 -21.45
C GLU A 585 20.70 6.09 -22.43
N ILE A 586 21.07 5.24 -23.41
CA ILE A 586 21.95 5.61 -24.52
C ILE A 586 21.09 5.84 -25.76
N ARG A 587 21.29 7.00 -26.41
CA ARG A 587 20.63 7.35 -27.68
C ARG A 587 21.62 7.66 -28.77
N PRO A 588 21.38 7.18 -30.00
CA PRO A 588 22.14 7.63 -31.17
C PRO A 588 21.81 9.09 -31.47
N THR A 589 22.81 9.84 -31.95
CA THR A 589 22.65 11.21 -32.44
C THR A 589 22.56 11.23 -33.96
N ILE A 590 22.00 12.29 -34.53
CA ILE A 590 21.93 12.48 -35.99
C ILE A 590 23.34 12.56 -36.60
N ALA A 591 24.33 13.05 -35.85
CA ALA A 591 25.71 13.17 -36.29
C ALA A 591 26.54 11.87 -36.22
N GLY A 592 25.89 10.72 -35.88
CA GLY A 592 26.54 9.40 -35.83
C GLY A 592 27.16 9.03 -34.50
N GLY A 593 27.13 9.92 -33.49
CA GLY A 593 27.57 9.65 -32.12
C GLY A 593 26.45 9.09 -31.21
N HIS A 594 26.74 9.03 -29.92
CA HIS A 594 25.81 8.54 -28.89
C HIS A 594 25.82 9.44 -27.65
N ILE A 595 24.65 9.69 -27.10
CA ILE A 595 24.51 10.39 -25.81
C ILE A 595 24.06 9.39 -24.75
N LEU A 596 24.77 9.35 -23.64
CA LEU A 596 24.39 8.65 -22.41
C LEU A 596 23.70 9.64 -21.48
N PHE A 597 22.44 9.40 -21.16
CA PHE A 597 21.70 10.08 -20.10
C PHE A 597 21.75 9.23 -18.84
N ALA A 598 22.44 9.70 -17.83
CA ALA A 598 22.63 9.01 -16.56
C ALA A 598 22.04 9.83 -15.40
N PRO A 599 21.87 9.24 -14.20
CA PRO A 599 21.30 9.96 -13.04
C PRO A 599 22.06 11.22 -12.63
N ASP A 600 23.35 11.31 -12.95
CA ASP A 600 24.23 12.44 -12.64
C ASP A 600 24.44 13.42 -13.81
N GLY A 601 23.79 13.20 -14.96
CA GLY A 601 23.83 14.08 -16.13
C GLY A 601 24.07 13.37 -17.45
N LYS A 602 24.32 14.18 -18.51
CA LYS A 602 24.58 13.67 -19.88
C LYS A 602 26.05 13.59 -20.19
N ARG A 603 26.42 12.63 -21.06
CA ARG A 603 27.77 12.46 -21.62
C ARG A 603 27.71 12.06 -23.09
N GLU A 604 28.59 12.57 -23.91
CA GLU A 604 28.67 12.30 -25.35
C GLU A 604 29.79 11.34 -25.68
N PHE A 605 29.56 10.45 -26.64
CA PHE A 605 30.49 9.43 -27.08
C PHE A 605 30.45 9.28 -28.60
N GLN A 606 31.61 8.99 -29.21
CA GLN A 606 31.68 8.73 -30.63
C GLN A 606 31.08 7.38 -31.03
N ASN A 607 31.18 6.38 -30.16
CA ASN A 607 30.68 5.05 -30.45
C ASN A 607 29.87 4.45 -29.32
N PHE A 608 29.00 3.48 -29.65
CA PHE A 608 28.12 2.83 -28.70
C PHE A 608 28.84 2.04 -27.60
N ALA A 609 29.97 1.40 -27.96
CA ALA A 609 30.72 0.55 -27.02
C ALA A 609 31.30 1.35 -25.84
N ASP A 610 31.78 2.57 -26.09
CA ASP A 610 32.31 3.45 -25.05
C ASP A 610 31.16 4.02 -24.19
N ALA A 611 30.05 4.41 -24.80
CA ALA A 611 28.86 4.83 -24.09
C ALA A 611 28.33 3.72 -23.15
N LEU A 612 28.27 2.49 -23.65
CA LEU A 612 27.84 1.33 -22.88
C LEU A 612 28.76 1.03 -21.71
N ARG A 613 30.08 1.01 -21.94
CA ARG A 613 31.08 0.76 -20.90
C ARG A 613 31.03 1.82 -19.81
N SER A 614 30.99 3.09 -20.19
CA SER A 614 30.86 4.21 -19.27
C SER A 614 29.59 4.16 -18.46
N GLY A 615 28.45 3.93 -19.13
CA GLY A 615 27.13 3.84 -18.47
C GLY A 615 27.05 2.67 -17.48
N ARG A 616 27.57 1.51 -17.85
CA ARG A 616 27.62 0.34 -16.97
C ARG A 616 28.49 0.60 -15.74
N SER A 617 29.73 1.04 -15.93
CA SER A 617 30.66 1.33 -14.83
C SER A 617 30.13 2.38 -13.87
N LEU A 618 29.50 3.44 -14.39
CA LEU A 618 28.85 4.47 -13.58
C LEU A 618 27.71 3.93 -12.72
N LEU A 619 26.78 3.20 -13.35
CA LEU A 619 25.63 2.65 -12.64
C LEU A 619 26.05 1.62 -11.57
N GLU A 620 27.02 0.76 -11.87
CA GLU A 620 27.57 -0.22 -10.91
C GLU A 620 28.26 0.48 -9.73
N SER A 621 29.05 1.53 -9.99
CA SER A 621 29.71 2.33 -8.95
C SER A 621 28.71 3.06 -8.06
N MET A 622 27.72 3.74 -8.65
CA MET A 622 26.66 4.41 -7.91
C MET A 622 25.84 3.42 -7.08
N ALA A 623 25.53 2.25 -7.64
CA ALA A 623 24.82 1.20 -6.96
C ALA A 623 25.61 0.68 -5.75
N ALA A 624 26.87 0.36 -5.92
CA ALA A 624 27.73 -0.09 -4.83
C ALA A 624 27.86 0.96 -3.71
N ALA A 625 28.02 2.23 -4.05
CA ALA A 625 28.09 3.32 -3.08
C ALA A 625 26.78 3.45 -2.28
N ARG A 626 25.63 3.42 -2.95
CA ARG A 626 24.31 3.51 -2.30
C ARG A 626 24.05 2.29 -1.42
N MET A 627 24.46 1.08 -1.83
CA MET A 627 24.31 -0.13 -1.02
C MET A 627 25.14 -0.05 0.26
N ARG A 628 26.39 0.42 0.17
CA ARG A 628 27.22 0.66 1.37
C ARG A 628 26.61 1.68 2.32
N ALA A 629 26.05 2.77 1.79
CA ALA A 629 25.35 3.78 2.59
C ALA A 629 24.11 3.20 3.32
N ASN A 630 23.53 2.11 2.80
CA ASN A 630 22.42 1.36 3.42
C ASN A 630 22.91 0.16 4.27
N GLY A 631 24.20 0.10 4.62
CA GLY A 631 24.77 -0.94 5.50
C GLY A 631 25.08 -2.27 4.83
N VAL A 632 25.06 -2.35 3.49
CA VAL A 632 25.40 -3.58 2.74
C VAL A 632 26.83 -3.51 2.24
N GLN A 633 27.71 -4.33 2.81
CA GLN A 633 29.14 -4.35 2.47
C GLN A 633 29.43 -5.06 1.14
N GLN A 634 28.74 -6.16 0.87
CA GLN A 634 28.92 -6.99 -0.33
C GLN A 634 27.62 -7.09 -1.12
N PRO A 635 27.26 -6.07 -1.93
CA PRO A 635 26.07 -6.10 -2.74
C PRO A 635 26.19 -7.05 -3.93
N GLN A 636 25.11 -7.76 -4.23
CA GLN A 636 24.93 -8.44 -5.50
C GLN A 636 24.43 -7.41 -6.52
N ILE A 637 25.17 -7.21 -7.61
CA ILE A 637 24.84 -6.24 -8.64
C ILE A 637 24.58 -6.99 -9.94
N ALA A 638 23.38 -6.83 -10.47
CA ALA A 638 22.96 -7.39 -11.74
C ALA A 638 22.80 -6.28 -12.78
N PHE A 639 23.34 -6.47 -13.96
CA PHE A 639 23.23 -5.57 -15.10
C PHE A 639 22.28 -6.14 -16.15
N CYS A 640 21.41 -5.29 -16.69
CA CYS A 640 20.51 -5.60 -17.79
C CYS A 640 20.58 -4.51 -18.84
N MET A 641 20.52 -4.90 -20.11
CA MET A 641 20.46 -4.00 -21.26
C MET A 641 19.25 -4.34 -22.12
N GLN A 642 18.48 -3.33 -22.49
CA GLN A 642 17.33 -3.46 -23.36
C GLN A 642 17.41 -2.48 -24.53
N LYS A 643 17.56 -2.99 -25.74
CA LYS A 643 17.47 -2.19 -26.97
C LYS A 643 16.01 -1.94 -27.33
N ARG A 644 15.72 -0.75 -27.79
CA ARG A 644 14.43 -0.35 -28.37
C ARG A 644 14.64 0.09 -29.80
N SER A 645 14.02 -0.62 -30.72
CA SER A 645 14.09 -0.35 -32.14
C SER A 645 12.67 -0.31 -32.73
N VAL A 646 12.54 0.29 -33.89
CA VAL A 646 11.32 0.30 -34.70
C VAL A 646 11.65 -0.30 -36.06
N PRO A 647 10.87 -1.27 -36.56
CA PRO A 647 11.09 -1.79 -37.89
C PRO A 647 10.83 -0.70 -38.94
N VAL A 648 11.77 -0.55 -39.89
CA VAL A 648 11.66 0.31 -41.07
C VAL A 648 11.87 -0.55 -42.31
N PRO A 649 11.40 -0.13 -43.51
CA PRO A 649 11.58 -0.92 -44.71
C PRO A 649 13.04 -1.30 -44.96
N GLY A 650 13.37 -2.60 -44.86
CA GLY A 650 14.70 -3.15 -45.10
C GLY A 650 15.68 -3.09 -43.92
N ASP A 651 15.30 -2.52 -42.74
CA ASP A 651 16.20 -2.38 -41.61
C ASP A 651 15.43 -2.19 -40.28
N GLU A 652 16.18 -2.01 -39.18
CA GLU A 652 15.69 -1.71 -37.84
C GLU A 652 16.28 -0.39 -37.33
N LEU A 653 15.44 0.63 -37.16
CA LEU A 653 15.89 1.91 -36.61
C LEU A 653 16.05 1.80 -35.08
N HIS A 654 17.28 1.86 -34.61
CA HIS A 654 17.58 1.89 -33.18
C HIS A 654 17.19 3.25 -32.56
N LEU A 655 16.25 3.23 -31.61
CA LEU A 655 15.77 4.44 -30.94
C LEU A 655 16.59 4.77 -29.70
N CYS A 656 16.81 3.77 -28.85
CA CYS A 656 17.61 3.92 -27.63
C CYS A 656 17.96 2.55 -27.03
N THR A 657 18.95 2.55 -26.14
CA THR A 657 19.28 1.42 -25.28
C THR A 657 19.11 1.83 -23.81
N LEU A 658 18.25 1.13 -23.09
CA LEU A 658 18.07 1.28 -21.65
C LEU A 658 19.05 0.38 -20.92
N LEU A 659 19.89 0.96 -20.07
CA LEU A 659 20.78 0.27 -19.15
C LEU A 659 20.11 0.26 -17.77
N THR A 660 20.12 -0.88 -17.10
CA THR A 660 19.56 -1.01 -15.75
C THR A 660 20.50 -1.83 -14.89
N VAL A 661 20.82 -1.31 -13.72
CA VAL A 661 21.52 -2.02 -12.65
C VAL A 661 20.55 -2.27 -11.51
N GLN A 662 20.44 -3.52 -11.08
CA GLN A 662 19.73 -3.93 -9.88
C GLN A 662 20.75 -4.33 -8.83
N ALA A 663 20.71 -3.70 -7.66
CA ALA A 663 21.54 -4.01 -6.53
C ALA A 663 20.69 -4.57 -5.39
N THR A 664 21.15 -5.66 -4.80
CA THR A 664 20.49 -6.29 -3.64
C THR A 664 21.53 -6.81 -2.65
N GLY A 665 21.20 -6.87 -1.39
CA GLY A 665 22.05 -7.43 -0.35
C GLY A 665 21.42 -7.35 1.04
N ARG A 666 22.06 -7.95 2.01
CA ARG A 666 21.65 -7.88 3.41
C ARG A 666 22.63 -7.00 4.18
N THR A 667 22.14 -6.28 5.17
CA THR A 667 23.00 -5.54 6.10
C THR A 667 23.89 -6.52 6.86
N ALA A 668 25.20 -6.21 6.91
CA ALA A 668 26.12 -6.96 7.77
C ALA A 668 25.72 -6.67 9.24
N VAL A 669 25.60 -7.71 10.02
CA VAL A 669 25.58 -7.59 11.49
C VAL A 669 27.01 -7.32 11.90
N ASP A 670 27.24 -6.23 12.65
CA ASP A 670 28.58 -5.87 13.14
C ASP A 670 29.10 -6.99 14.04
N GLU A 671 30.16 -7.69 13.63
CA GLU A 671 30.80 -8.77 14.39
C GLU A 671 31.46 -8.28 15.69
N THR A 672 31.45 -6.97 15.95
CA THR A 672 32.16 -6.33 17.08
C THR A 672 31.31 -6.15 18.36
N GLN A 673 30.04 -6.61 18.37
CA GLN A 673 29.16 -6.52 19.54
C GLN A 673 28.79 -7.89 20.13
N GLN A 674 29.68 -8.87 20.09
CA GLN A 674 29.56 -10.10 20.88
C GLN A 674 30.55 -10.13 22.04
#